data_27c53105d8449bec099bb1f88a683361
#
_entry.id   27c53105d8449bec099bb1f88a683361
#
_cell.length_a   1.000
_cell.length_b   1.000
_cell.length_c   1.000
_cell.angle_alpha   90.00
_cell.angle_beta   90.00
_cell.angle_gamma   90.00
#
_symmetry.space_group_name_H-M   'P 1'
#
loop_
_entity.id
_entity.type
_entity.pdbx_description
1 polymer ?
#
loop_
_entity_poly.entity_id
_entity_poly.type
_entity_poly.pdbx_seq_one_letter_code
_entity_poly.pdbx_strand_id
1 'polypeptide(L)'
;MTDTAESVPGLTQEAPARLDARLDARPGTLPAADLAGAAASVPTLDPLAPYDAVLLLSYGGPRRPEDVLPFMRNATAGRGVPDSRLLEVSGHYQGFGGASPINARNAELRDALQARLAERGSTLPVVVGNRNWHPFVSQALRELADTGARHVLALPTAAFGSYSGCRQYREDLAGAVALLADGADGSTGEGFEADAAARVGGDGGGPVELTVDKTRPYYNTPGLLQANVDAIVEAYGVLAEQGVAAEDARLVLVTHSIPLGMEAGSAPGSGPKSVPGASGASDAHGPTEIGPREPGVAADLSTEVSYVAQHEALAAVLVPEVARRLGLEAVEADLVYCSRSGPPQARWLEPDVNDHLEALAAGHLTDGRPVERPGGVVVAPFGFISDHMEVVFDLDTEAAQTARDLGMPYARAATVGTHPAFVDSLVDILFERAATARGEDVRPDSTTGVGPFHTVCPDSCCRNGGRHPGRPAHHGTDGAGPDSPNPSSSDKNQEKKLSTDTHGQHGHPVGHPGEGGLHRFEDEERRPHRDPRDATDVDLEAINNQYHYTLYSVFRLTRPLPASQPEREQLLGESANFVEAGGVTTRGWYDVGGLRADADLLVWWLDDDPEVLQDAYHRLRGSALGRYLEPVWSCMGLHTPAEFN
;
A
#
# COMPACT_ATOMS: atom_id res chain seq x y z
N MET A 1 1.49 36.73 -59.98
CA MET A 1 1.87 38.11 -60.30
C MET A 1 2.43 38.71 -59.04
N THR A 2 3.74 38.81 -59.07
CA THR A 2 4.71 39.79 -58.54
C THR A 2 4.73 39.91 -56.99
N ASP A 3 5.67 39.31 -56.35
CA ASP A 3 7.10 39.65 -56.22
C ASP A 3 7.33 41.06 -55.68
N THR A 4 7.85 41.14 -54.49
CA THR A 4 9.00 41.99 -54.17
C THR A 4 9.57 41.71 -52.77
N ALA A 5 10.80 41.27 -52.78
CA ALA A 5 11.70 41.24 -51.66
C ALA A 5 12.23 42.65 -51.39
N GLU A 6 12.54 42.99 -50.16
CA GLU A 6 13.55 44.00 -49.82
C GLU A 6 14.35 43.59 -48.58
N SER A 7 15.66 43.73 -48.78
CA SER A 7 16.75 43.29 -47.94
C SER A 7 17.44 44.50 -47.22
N VAL A 8 17.88 44.25 -45.97
CA VAL A 8 19.16 44.59 -45.30
C VAL A 8 19.56 46.08 -45.20
N PRO A 9 20.24 46.59 -44.15
CA PRO A 9 21.59 46.29 -43.71
C PRO A 9 21.80 46.29 -42.15
N GLY A 10 22.76 45.63 -41.49
CA GLY A 10 24.20 45.63 -41.49
C GLY A 10 24.88 46.78 -40.75
N LEU A 11 25.49 46.51 -39.53
CA LEU A 11 26.56 47.29 -38.88
C LEU A 11 27.25 46.38 -37.88
N THR A 12 28.42 45.90 -38.16
CA THR A 12 29.82 46.23 -37.89
C THR A 12 30.24 46.35 -36.42
N GLN A 13 31.13 45.43 -36.10
CA GLN A 13 32.22 45.38 -35.14
C GLN A 13 32.69 46.71 -34.55
N GLU A 14 33.06 46.66 -33.25
CA GLU A 14 34.30 47.26 -32.74
C GLU A 14 34.67 46.68 -31.36
N ALA A 15 35.91 46.23 -31.24
CA ALA A 15 36.63 45.99 -29.99
C ALA A 15 37.48 47.18 -29.63
N PRO A 16 37.85 47.45 -28.38
CA PRO A 16 39.17 47.97 -28.04
C PRO A 16 39.84 47.22 -26.88
N ALA A 17 41.06 46.84 -27.12
CA ALA A 17 42.29 47.48 -26.79
C ALA A 17 42.93 47.07 -25.46
N ARG A 18 44.15 46.63 -25.62
CA ARG A 18 45.16 46.19 -24.67
C ARG A 18 45.55 47.30 -23.68
N LEU A 19 46.06 46.90 -22.51
CA LEU A 19 47.08 47.67 -21.78
C LEU A 19 48.16 46.71 -21.27
N ASP A 20 49.37 46.91 -21.79
CA ASP A 20 50.68 46.39 -21.36
C ASP A 20 51.14 47.08 -20.09
N ALA A 21 51.79 46.35 -19.18
CA ALA A 21 52.87 46.88 -18.35
C ALA A 21 53.81 45.74 -17.95
N ARG A 22 55.00 45.88 -18.36
CA ARG A 22 56.21 45.08 -18.13
C ARG A 22 56.65 45.12 -16.66
N LEU A 23 57.31 44.05 -16.22
CA LEU A 23 58.62 44.20 -15.51
C LEU A 23 59.41 42.88 -15.55
N ASP A 24 60.68 43.03 -15.93
CA ASP A 24 61.73 42.04 -16.13
C ASP A 24 62.21 41.38 -14.82
N ALA A 25 62.62 40.11 -14.92
CA ALA A 25 63.88 39.56 -14.44
C ALA A 25 64.00 38.04 -14.73
N ARG A 26 64.96 37.67 -15.56
CA ARG A 26 65.57 36.32 -15.68
C ARG A 26 66.75 36.22 -14.71
N PRO A 27 67.33 35.01 -14.37
CA PRO A 27 67.55 33.86 -15.26
C PRO A 27 67.49 32.47 -14.58
N GLY A 28 67.52 31.41 -15.41
CA GLY A 28 67.84 30.04 -14.96
C GLY A 28 67.17 28.95 -15.80
N THR A 29 67.75 28.63 -16.94
CA THR A 29 67.40 27.51 -17.81
C THR A 29 67.83 26.19 -17.20
N LEU A 30 66.88 25.25 -17.09
CA LEU A 30 67.10 23.80 -17.14
C LEU A 30 66.12 23.18 -18.13
N PRO A 31 66.49 22.12 -18.86
CA PRO A 31 65.79 21.68 -20.05
C PRO A 31 64.43 20.95 -19.72
N ALA A 32 63.45 21.29 -20.53
CA ALA A 32 62.14 20.59 -20.53
C ALA A 32 62.37 19.16 -21.03
N ALA A 33 62.22 18.21 -20.12
CA ALA A 33 61.93 16.82 -20.47
C ALA A 33 60.39 16.67 -20.60
N ASP A 34 59.99 16.17 -21.75
CA ASP A 34 58.63 15.82 -22.09
C ASP A 34 57.91 15.06 -20.94
N LEU A 35 56.98 15.71 -20.27
CA LEU A 35 55.94 15.09 -19.47
C LEU A 35 54.59 15.40 -20.10
N ALA A 36 54.38 14.93 -21.33
CA ALA A 36 53.06 14.62 -21.83
C ALA A 36 52.66 13.27 -21.24
N GLY A 37 52.60 13.23 -19.91
CA GLY A 37 51.98 12.14 -19.16
C GLY A 37 50.47 12.35 -19.21
N ALA A 38 49.78 11.42 -19.87
CA ALA A 38 48.35 11.28 -19.84
C ALA A 38 47.83 11.52 -18.40
N ALA A 39 47.08 12.60 -18.21
CA ALA A 39 46.21 12.71 -17.06
C ALA A 39 45.23 11.53 -17.17
N ALA A 40 45.56 10.45 -16.49
CA ALA A 40 44.60 9.39 -16.26
C ALA A 40 43.41 10.08 -15.57
N SER A 41 42.30 10.20 -16.29
CA SER A 41 41.03 10.62 -15.71
C SER A 41 40.79 9.70 -14.53
N VAL A 42 40.83 10.24 -13.32
CA VAL A 42 40.32 9.54 -12.13
C VAL A 42 38.92 9.11 -12.52
N PRO A 43 38.59 7.81 -12.50
CA PRO A 43 37.24 7.38 -12.83
C PRO A 43 36.30 8.11 -11.87
N THR A 44 35.49 9.01 -12.42
CA THR A 44 34.46 9.68 -11.63
C THR A 44 33.48 8.57 -11.21
N LEU A 45 33.35 8.39 -9.90
CA LEU A 45 32.39 7.43 -9.32
C LEU A 45 30.99 7.77 -9.83
N ASP A 46 30.20 6.76 -10.24
CA ASP A 46 28.82 7.01 -10.64
C ASP A 46 28.09 7.73 -9.50
N PRO A 47 27.32 8.79 -9.77
CA PRO A 47 26.60 9.54 -8.74
C PRO A 47 25.67 8.67 -7.88
N LEU A 48 25.19 7.54 -8.42
CA LEU A 48 24.37 6.57 -7.70
C LEU A 48 25.18 5.49 -6.95
N ALA A 49 26.52 5.49 -7.01
CA ALA A 49 27.26 4.54 -6.19
C ALA A 49 26.85 4.65 -4.71
N PRO A 50 26.73 3.56 -3.95
CA PRO A 50 27.21 2.21 -4.24
C PRO A 50 26.22 1.30 -4.98
N TYR A 51 25.18 1.81 -5.58
CA TYR A 51 24.18 1.01 -6.29
C TYR A 51 24.64 0.61 -7.69
N ASP A 52 24.09 -0.53 -8.17
CA ASP A 52 24.37 -1.10 -9.49
C ASP A 52 23.21 -0.90 -10.48
N ALA A 53 22.02 -0.61 -9.96
CA ALA A 53 20.79 -0.41 -10.74
C ALA A 53 19.72 0.35 -9.97
N VAL A 54 18.75 0.90 -10.69
CA VAL A 54 17.53 1.50 -10.15
C VAL A 54 16.34 0.62 -10.51
N LEU A 55 15.49 0.29 -9.52
CA LEU A 55 14.22 -0.40 -9.69
C LEU A 55 13.07 0.61 -9.51
N LEU A 56 12.38 0.97 -10.61
CA LEU A 56 11.11 1.69 -10.53
C LEU A 56 10.03 0.70 -10.07
N LEU A 57 9.60 0.83 -8.82
CA LEU A 57 8.75 -0.11 -8.12
C LEU A 57 7.30 0.35 -8.13
N SER A 58 6.44 -0.36 -8.85
CA SER A 58 5.05 0.03 -9.06
C SER A 58 4.04 -1.01 -8.57
N TYR A 59 2.78 -0.61 -8.55
CA TYR A 59 1.66 -1.50 -8.26
C TYR A 59 1.43 -2.51 -9.39
N GLY A 60 1.61 -2.07 -10.65
CA GLY A 60 1.31 -2.86 -11.84
C GLY A 60 -0.19 -2.89 -12.19
N GLY A 61 -0.52 -3.41 -13.36
CA GLY A 61 -1.89 -3.54 -13.81
C GLY A 61 -2.04 -4.49 -14.99
N PRO A 62 -3.27 -4.94 -15.31
CA PRO A 62 -3.51 -5.81 -16.44
C PRO A 62 -3.16 -5.08 -17.74
N ARG A 63 -2.73 -5.84 -18.76
CA ARG A 63 -2.36 -5.34 -20.09
C ARG A 63 -3.41 -5.62 -21.14
N ARG A 64 -4.31 -6.57 -20.85
CA ARG A 64 -5.37 -7.06 -21.74
C ARG A 64 -6.52 -7.65 -20.93
N PRO A 65 -7.70 -7.88 -21.53
CA PRO A 65 -8.89 -8.34 -20.82
C PRO A 65 -8.69 -9.63 -20.01
N GLU A 66 -7.88 -10.57 -20.51
CA GLU A 66 -7.61 -11.85 -19.88
C GLU A 66 -6.77 -11.73 -18.62
N ASP A 67 -6.00 -10.64 -18.49
CA ASP A 67 -5.13 -10.38 -17.35
C ASP A 67 -5.91 -9.85 -16.13
N VAL A 68 -7.13 -9.32 -16.32
CA VAL A 68 -7.84 -8.56 -15.29
C VAL A 68 -8.12 -9.40 -14.05
N LEU A 69 -8.75 -10.57 -14.20
CA LEU A 69 -9.11 -11.40 -13.07
C LEU A 69 -7.89 -11.99 -12.34
N PRO A 70 -6.87 -12.55 -13.03
CA PRO A 70 -5.62 -12.96 -12.39
C PRO A 70 -4.89 -11.83 -11.66
N PHE A 71 -4.83 -10.63 -12.27
CA PHE A 71 -4.27 -9.43 -11.62
C PHE A 71 -5.02 -9.11 -10.32
N MET A 72 -6.36 -9.09 -10.35
CA MET A 72 -7.18 -8.77 -9.18
C MET A 72 -7.01 -9.81 -8.06
N ARG A 73 -6.88 -11.09 -8.39
CA ARG A 73 -6.56 -12.14 -7.42
C ARG A 73 -5.20 -11.90 -6.75
N ASN A 74 -4.17 -11.53 -7.54
CA ASN A 74 -2.86 -11.15 -7.00
C ASN A 74 -2.95 -9.93 -6.09
N ALA A 75 -3.64 -8.88 -6.52
CA ALA A 75 -3.79 -7.63 -5.77
C ALA A 75 -4.57 -7.80 -4.45
N THR A 76 -5.46 -8.80 -4.39
CA THR A 76 -6.28 -9.10 -3.21
C THR A 76 -5.86 -10.38 -2.48
N ALA A 77 -4.72 -10.98 -2.85
CA ALA A 77 -4.22 -12.20 -2.24
C ALA A 77 -4.12 -12.08 -0.71
N GLY A 78 -4.63 -13.07 0.01
CA GLY A 78 -4.65 -13.10 1.48
C GLY A 78 -5.75 -12.25 2.14
N ARG A 79 -6.58 -11.54 1.36
CA ARG A 79 -7.68 -10.72 1.90
C ARG A 79 -9.03 -11.45 1.91
N GLY A 80 -9.11 -12.66 1.35
CA GLY A 80 -10.34 -13.46 1.32
C GLY A 80 -11.47 -12.88 0.47
N VAL A 81 -11.14 -12.06 -0.53
CA VAL A 81 -12.14 -11.49 -1.46
C VAL A 81 -12.62 -12.59 -2.40
N PRO A 82 -13.93 -12.88 -2.46
CA PRO A 82 -14.46 -13.95 -3.32
C PRO A 82 -14.40 -13.55 -4.80
N ASP A 83 -14.20 -14.52 -5.69
CA ASP A 83 -14.15 -14.31 -7.14
C ASP A 83 -15.38 -13.61 -7.71
N SER A 84 -16.57 -13.84 -7.13
CA SER A 84 -17.79 -13.14 -7.55
C SER A 84 -17.67 -11.62 -7.42
N ARG A 85 -17.02 -11.13 -6.36
CA ARG A 85 -16.76 -9.70 -6.17
C ARG A 85 -15.67 -9.21 -7.13
N LEU A 86 -14.63 -10.02 -7.36
CA LEU A 86 -13.58 -9.68 -8.33
C LEU A 86 -14.14 -9.57 -9.74
N LEU A 87 -15.05 -10.46 -10.14
CA LEU A 87 -15.73 -10.40 -11.43
C LEU A 87 -16.60 -9.15 -11.59
N GLU A 88 -17.30 -8.73 -10.53
CA GLU A 88 -18.07 -7.48 -10.54
C GLU A 88 -17.17 -6.26 -10.80
N VAL A 89 -16.10 -6.12 -10.03
CA VAL A 89 -15.13 -5.02 -10.18
C VAL A 89 -14.35 -5.12 -11.50
N SER A 90 -14.16 -6.33 -12.05
CA SER A 90 -13.50 -6.50 -13.36
C SER A 90 -14.24 -5.79 -14.49
N GLY A 91 -15.56 -5.57 -14.34
CA GLY A 91 -16.37 -4.81 -15.29
C GLY A 91 -15.83 -3.39 -15.53
N HIS A 92 -15.27 -2.74 -14.52
CA HIS A 92 -14.65 -1.42 -14.64
C HIS A 92 -13.45 -1.46 -15.61
N TYR A 93 -12.57 -2.46 -15.46
CA TYR A 93 -11.43 -2.65 -16.37
C TYR A 93 -11.89 -2.98 -17.80
N GLN A 94 -12.90 -3.84 -17.94
CA GLN A 94 -13.41 -4.26 -19.24
C GLN A 94 -14.00 -3.08 -20.03
N GLY A 95 -14.64 -2.12 -19.34
CA GLY A 95 -15.12 -0.86 -19.96
C GLY A 95 -14.02 -0.04 -20.62
N PHE A 96 -12.76 -0.21 -20.21
CA PHE A 96 -11.57 0.43 -20.77
C PHE A 96 -10.69 -0.54 -21.60
N GLY A 97 -11.28 -1.60 -22.15
CA GLY A 97 -10.57 -2.59 -22.96
C GLY A 97 -9.70 -3.57 -22.17
N GLY A 98 -9.89 -3.68 -20.85
CA GLY A 98 -9.21 -4.63 -19.99
C GLY A 98 -7.75 -4.31 -19.67
N ALA A 99 -7.28 -3.10 -20.02
CA ALA A 99 -5.90 -2.67 -19.77
C ALA A 99 -5.85 -1.46 -18.82
N SER A 100 -4.95 -1.49 -17.86
CA SER A 100 -4.65 -0.31 -17.02
C SER A 100 -3.60 0.57 -17.70
N PRO A 101 -3.75 1.90 -17.72
CA PRO A 101 -2.75 2.79 -18.28
C PRO A 101 -1.43 2.79 -17.49
N ILE A 102 -1.42 2.33 -16.25
CA ILE A 102 -0.26 2.38 -15.34
C ILE A 102 1.02 1.79 -15.95
N ASN A 103 0.91 0.71 -16.74
CA ASN A 103 2.08 0.05 -17.33
C ASN A 103 2.76 0.93 -18.38
N ALA A 104 1.97 1.62 -19.24
CA ALA A 104 2.48 2.57 -20.22
C ALA A 104 3.10 3.79 -19.52
N ARG A 105 2.41 4.34 -18.52
CA ARG A 105 2.92 5.49 -17.74
C ARG A 105 4.22 5.16 -16.99
N ASN A 106 4.35 3.95 -16.44
CA ASN A 106 5.59 3.49 -15.82
C ASN A 106 6.72 3.34 -16.82
N ALA A 107 6.43 2.88 -18.05
CA ALA A 107 7.45 2.81 -19.10
C ALA A 107 7.93 4.21 -19.51
N GLU A 108 7.01 5.16 -19.72
CA GLU A 108 7.32 6.56 -19.99
C GLU A 108 8.19 7.18 -18.87
N LEU A 109 7.81 6.96 -17.61
CA LEU A 109 8.56 7.48 -16.46
C LEU A 109 9.94 6.83 -16.35
N ARG A 110 10.07 5.52 -16.57
CA ARG A 110 11.35 4.81 -16.61
C ARG A 110 12.27 5.42 -17.66
N ASP A 111 11.75 5.66 -18.87
CA ASP A 111 12.55 6.20 -19.98
C ASP A 111 12.99 7.64 -19.70
N ALA A 112 12.13 8.46 -19.12
CA ALA A 112 12.45 9.82 -18.69
C ALA A 112 13.52 9.83 -17.58
N LEU A 113 13.39 8.95 -16.59
CA LEU A 113 14.38 8.79 -15.52
C LEU A 113 15.73 8.33 -16.07
N GLN A 114 15.74 7.32 -16.95
CA GLN A 114 16.96 6.80 -17.57
C GLN A 114 17.70 7.91 -18.35
N ALA A 115 16.97 8.68 -19.15
CA ALA A 115 17.52 9.79 -19.91
C ALA A 115 18.10 10.87 -18.98
N ARG A 116 17.35 11.24 -17.94
CA ARG A 116 17.78 12.29 -17.01
C ARG A 116 18.96 11.87 -16.14
N LEU A 117 19.01 10.61 -15.72
CA LEU A 117 20.17 10.05 -15.02
C LEU A 117 21.43 10.10 -15.91
N ALA A 118 21.30 9.74 -17.18
CA ALA A 118 22.42 9.81 -18.14
C ALA A 118 22.95 11.25 -18.30
N GLU A 119 22.05 12.24 -18.43
CA GLU A 119 22.41 13.66 -18.47
C GLU A 119 23.12 14.12 -17.19
N ARG A 120 22.76 13.51 -16.05
CA ARG A 120 23.32 13.82 -14.73
C ARG A 120 24.54 12.95 -14.36
N GLY A 121 25.05 12.16 -15.30
CA GLY A 121 26.29 11.40 -15.20
C GLY A 121 26.21 10.00 -14.63
N SER A 122 25.00 9.44 -14.48
CA SER A 122 24.79 8.02 -14.12
C SER A 122 24.42 7.20 -15.34
N THR A 123 25.06 6.02 -15.47
CA THR A 123 24.80 5.06 -16.55
C THR A 123 24.09 3.81 -16.06
N LEU A 124 23.65 3.79 -14.82
CA LEU A 124 22.98 2.64 -14.23
C LEU A 124 21.64 2.38 -14.91
N PRO A 125 21.28 1.11 -15.11
CA PRO A 125 20.01 0.75 -15.73
C PRO A 125 18.83 1.07 -14.79
N VAL A 126 17.72 1.54 -15.38
CA VAL A 126 16.43 1.71 -14.72
C VAL A 126 15.47 0.65 -15.23
N VAL A 127 15.01 -0.25 -14.37
CA VAL A 127 14.05 -1.29 -14.71
C VAL A 127 12.75 -1.10 -13.95
N VAL A 128 11.64 -1.66 -14.48
CA VAL A 128 10.33 -1.64 -13.81
C VAL A 128 10.09 -3.00 -13.16
N GLY A 129 9.67 -2.99 -11.89
CA GLY A 129 9.15 -4.15 -11.20
C GLY A 129 7.81 -3.84 -10.56
N ASN A 130 6.84 -4.74 -10.68
CA ASN A 130 5.49 -4.54 -10.19
C ASN A 130 5.16 -5.49 -9.04
N ARG A 131 4.28 -5.05 -8.16
CA ARG A 131 3.81 -5.83 -7.02
C ARG A 131 2.81 -6.93 -7.40
N ASN A 132 1.90 -6.61 -8.32
CA ASN A 132 0.71 -7.44 -8.54
C ASN A 132 0.59 -7.98 -9.97
N TRP A 133 1.48 -7.58 -10.89
CA TRP A 133 1.50 -8.05 -12.27
C TRP A 133 2.92 -8.06 -12.86
N HIS A 134 3.05 -8.66 -14.03
CA HIS A 134 4.33 -8.77 -14.74
C HIS A 134 4.88 -7.42 -15.25
N PRO A 135 6.23 -7.25 -15.22
CA PRO A 135 7.19 -8.08 -14.53
C PRO A 135 7.03 -7.92 -13.01
N PHE A 136 6.96 -9.03 -12.28
CA PHE A 136 6.95 -8.96 -10.83
C PHE A 136 8.27 -8.44 -10.28
N VAL A 137 8.26 -7.87 -9.07
CA VAL A 137 9.47 -7.39 -8.37
C VAL A 137 10.56 -8.45 -8.35
N SER A 138 10.21 -9.70 -8.03
CA SER A 138 11.13 -10.82 -8.00
C SER A 138 11.75 -11.13 -9.37
N GLN A 139 10.97 -11.03 -10.46
CA GLN A 139 11.46 -11.20 -11.83
C GLN A 139 12.44 -10.07 -12.21
N ALA A 140 12.08 -8.82 -11.95
CA ALA A 140 12.94 -7.67 -12.25
C ALA A 140 14.26 -7.73 -11.46
N LEU A 141 14.22 -8.11 -10.18
CA LEU A 141 15.41 -8.28 -9.37
C LEU A 141 16.27 -9.46 -9.85
N ARG A 142 15.65 -10.56 -10.32
CA ARG A 142 16.37 -11.69 -10.93
C ARG A 142 17.11 -11.26 -12.20
N GLU A 143 16.45 -10.56 -13.11
CA GLU A 143 17.05 -10.04 -14.33
C GLU A 143 18.26 -9.13 -14.01
N LEU A 144 18.11 -8.23 -13.04
CA LEU A 144 19.22 -7.40 -12.59
C LEU A 144 20.38 -8.21 -12.03
N ALA A 145 20.08 -9.21 -11.19
CA ALA A 145 21.09 -10.07 -10.61
C ALA A 145 21.86 -10.88 -11.66
N ASP A 146 21.19 -11.35 -12.72
CA ASP A 146 21.76 -12.08 -13.84
C ASP A 146 22.71 -11.18 -14.69
N THR A 147 22.47 -9.87 -14.72
CA THR A 147 23.41 -8.90 -15.32
C THR A 147 24.57 -8.53 -14.41
N GLY A 148 24.61 -9.02 -13.17
CA GLY A 148 25.69 -8.81 -12.22
C GLY A 148 25.40 -7.78 -11.13
N ALA A 149 24.20 -7.18 -11.10
CA ALA A 149 23.82 -6.26 -10.04
C ALA A 149 23.72 -6.99 -8.69
N ARG A 150 24.16 -6.33 -7.62
CA ARG A 150 24.10 -6.86 -6.25
C ARG A 150 23.51 -5.86 -5.27
N HIS A 151 23.51 -4.59 -5.61
CA HIS A 151 23.00 -3.51 -4.78
C HIS A 151 22.04 -2.63 -5.59
N VAL A 152 20.74 -2.73 -5.34
CA VAL A 152 19.68 -2.09 -6.12
C VAL A 152 19.02 -0.99 -5.31
N LEU A 153 18.76 0.16 -5.93
CA LEU A 153 17.99 1.25 -5.34
C LEU A 153 16.57 1.26 -5.88
N ALA A 154 15.58 0.99 -5.02
CA ALA A 154 14.17 1.00 -5.38
C ALA A 154 13.54 2.38 -5.18
N LEU A 155 12.86 2.87 -6.22
CA LEU A 155 12.04 4.08 -6.23
C LEU A 155 10.56 3.68 -6.39
N PRO A 156 9.74 3.70 -5.31
CA PRO A 156 8.32 3.43 -5.40
C PRO A 156 7.57 4.51 -6.19
N THR A 157 6.58 4.12 -7.00
CA THR A 157 5.68 5.04 -7.71
C THR A 157 4.57 5.60 -6.80
N ALA A 158 4.87 5.81 -5.53
CA ALA A 158 3.98 6.34 -4.50
C ALA A 158 4.70 7.46 -3.74
N ALA A 159 4.19 8.70 -3.87
CA ALA A 159 4.85 9.88 -3.32
C ALA A 159 4.64 10.04 -1.81
N PHE A 160 3.52 9.54 -1.27
CA PHE A 160 3.09 9.75 0.11
C PHE A 160 3.36 8.54 1.00
N GLY A 161 3.69 8.81 2.26
CA GLY A 161 3.97 7.79 3.26
C GLY A 161 2.68 7.27 3.90
N SER A 162 2.42 5.97 3.75
CA SER A 162 1.39 5.21 4.45
C SER A 162 1.81 3.75 4.51
N TYR A 163 1.01 2.88 5.14
CA TYR A 163 1.28 1.45 5.04
C TYR A 163 1.28 0.98 3.58
N SER A 164 0.21 1.25 2.84
CA SER A 164 0.05 0.79 1.45
C SER A 164 0.99 1.50 0.47
N GLY A 165 1.25 2.80 0.67
CA GLY A 165 2.09 3.60 -0.24
C GLY A 165 3.60 3.50 0.04
N CYS A 166 4.01 3.05 1.23
CA CYS A 166 5.42 3.04 1.61
C CYS A 166 5.89 1.72 2.22
N ARG A 167 5.28 1.30 3.37
CA ARG A 167 5.76 0.14 4.11
C ARG A 167 5.52 -1.18 3.37
N GLN A 168 4.38 -1.35 2.79
CA GLN A 168 4.04 -2.57 2.05
C GLN A 168 4.99 -2.79 0.86
N TYR A 169 5.45 -1.72 0.19
CA TYR A 169 6.50 -1.81 -0.82
C TYR A 169 7.82 -2.33 -0.25
N ARG A 170 8.19 -1.90 0.98
CA ARG A 170 9.39 -2.42 1.67
C ARG A 170 9.25 -3.90 2.02
N GLU A 171 8.07 -4.33 2.45
CA GLU A 171 7.77 -5.74 2.77
C GLU A 171 7.80 -6.62 1.51
N ASP A 172 7.27 -6.15 0.40
CA ASP A 172 7.32 -6.86 -0.89
C ASP A 172 8.75 -6.99 -1.43
N LEU A 173 9.58 -5.95 -1.28
CA LEU A 173 11.01 -6.02 -1.61
C LEU A 173 11.73 -7.07 -0.76
N ALA A 174 11.51 -7.05 0.56
CA ALA A 174 12.13 -8.03 1.46
C ALA A 174 11.70 -9.47 1.12
N GLY A 175 10.44 -9.69 0.79
CA GLY A 175 9.92 -10.98 0.33
C GLY A 175 10.57 -11.43 -0.98
N ALA A 176 10.71 -10.54 -1.96
CA ALA A 176 11.35 -10.84 -3.23
C ALA A 176 12.84 -11.19 -3.06
N VAL A 177 13.57 -10.44 -2.23
CA VAL A 177 14.99 -10.73 -1.92
C VAL A 177 15.13 -12.10 -1.25
N ALA A 178 14.27 -12.44 -0.29
CA ALA A 178 14.28 -13.74 0.38
C ALA A 178 14.03 -14.89 -0.61
N LEU A 179 13.04 -14.75 -1.51
CA LEU A 179 12.76 -15.75 -2.55
C LEU A 179 13.97 -15.99 -3.45
N LEU A 180 14.69 -14.94 -3.84
CA LEU A 180 15.88 -15.06 -4.68
C LEU A 180 17.07 -15.69 -3.93
N ALA A 181 17.21 -15.40 -2.63
CA ALA A 181 18.21 -16.03 -1.78
C ALA A 181 17.98 -17.54 -1.60
N ASP A 182 16.72 -17.99 -1.63
CA ASP A 182 16.33 -19.40 -1.59
C ASP A 182 16.44 -20.10 -2.97
N GLY A 183 16.86 -19.37 -4.02
CA GLY A 183 17.05 -19.91 -5.36
C GLY A 183 15.78 -20.00 -6.21
N ALA A 184 14.70 -19.32 -5.82
CA ALA A 184 13.52 -19.22 -6.66
C ALA A 184 13.81 -18.45 -7.95
N ASP A 185 13.14 -18.82 -9.04
CA ASP A 185 13.31 -18.18 -10.35
C ASP A 185 12.60 -16.81 -10.46
N GLY A 186 12.01 -16.33 -9.38
CA GLY A 186 11.27 -15.07 -9.34
C GLY A 186 9.83 -15.17 -9.85
N SER A 187 9.40 -16.37 -10.28
CA SER A 187 8.03 -16.60 -10.75
C SER A 187 7.05 -16.74 -9.57
N THR A 188 6.24 -15.74 -9.33
CA THR A 188 5.22 -15.74 -8.28
C THR A 188 3.93 -15.10 -8.78
N GLY A 189 2.78 -15.60 -8.32
CA GLY A 189 1.46 -15.06 -8.66
C GLY A 189 0.75 -15.77 -9.82
N GLU A 190 -0.56 -15.52 -9.94
CA GLU A 190 -1.37 -16.02 -11.06
C GLU A 190 -1.05 -15.26 -12.36
N GLY A 191 -1.35 -15.88 -13.49
CA GLY A 191 -1.07 -15.31 -14.82
C GLY A 191 0.32 -15.62 -15.36
N PHE A 192 1.19 -16.23 -14.56
CA PHE A 192 2.54 -16.60 -14.98
C PHE A 192 2.56 -17.61 -16.15
N GLU A 193 1.59 -18.53 -16.21
CA GLU A 193 1.52 -19.54 -17.27
C GLU A 193 1.16 -18.95 -18.64
N ALA A 194 0.45 -17.84 -18.69
CA ALA A 194 0.04 -17.20 -19.94
C ALA A 194 1.23 -16.57 -20.71
N ASP A 195 2.30 -16.19 -20.01
CA ASP A 195 3.51 -15.61 -20.60
C ASP A 195 4.71 -16.62 -20.67
N ALA A 196 4.44 -17.91 -20.54
CA ALA A 196 5.46 -18.95 -20.64
C ALA A 196 6.28 -18.92 -21.96
N ALA A 197 5.74 -18.27 -23.01
CA ALA A 197 6.44 -18.05 -24.26
C ALA A 197 7.51 -16.95 -24.19
N ALA A 198 7.49 -16.09 -23.17
CA ALA A 198 8.50 -15.06 -22.93
C ALA A 198 9.67 -15.55 -22.07
N ARG A 199 9.65 -16.80 -21.63
CA ARG A 199 10.79 -17.41 -20.93
C ARG A 199 11.94 -17.60 -21.91
N VAL A 200 12.82 -16.64 -21.99
CA VAL A 200 14.16 -16.90 -22.52
C VAL A 200 14.81 -17.89 -21.55
N GLY A 201 15.06 -19.13 -22.04
CA GLY A 201 15.55 -20.23 -21.25
C GLY A 201 16.79 -19.86 -20.43
N GLY A 202 16.57 -19.63 -19.14
CA GLY A 202 17.58 -19.70 -18.12
C GLY A 202 17.29 -20.94 -17.30
N ASP A 203 18.22 -21.86 -17.20
CA ASP A 203 18.25 -22.91 -16.18
C ASP A 203 18.05 -22.17 -14.84
N GLY A 204 17.04 -22.55 -14.07
CA GLY A 204 16.63 -21.87 -12.84
C GLY A 204 17.86 -21.44 -12.03
N GLY A 205 18.13 -20.13 -12.01
CA GLY A 205 19.37 -19.60 -11.44
C GLY A 205 19.43 -19.97 -9.95
N GLY A 206 20.60 -20.40 -9.50
CA GLY A 206 20.86 -20.71 -8.10
C GLY A 206 20.58 -19.50 -7.17
N PRO A 207 20.76 -19.67 -5.85
CA PRO A 207 20.60 -18.61 -4.86
C PRO A 207 21.38 -17.35 -5.23
N VAL A 208 20.75 -16.18 -5.08
CA VAL A 208 21.37 -14.88 -5.35
C VAL A 208 21.34 -14.04 -4.09
N GLU A 209 22.49 -13.55 -3.64
CA GLU A 209 22.58 -12.52 -2.63
C GLU A 209 22.42 -11.14 -3.31
N LEU A 210 21.38 -10.42 -2.90
CA LEU A 210 21.04 -9.10 -3.42
C LEU A 210 20.60 -8.22 -2.27
N THR A 211 21.09 -6.98 -2.26
CA THR A 211 20.66 -5.96 -1.31
C THR A 211 19.80 -4.94 -2.03
N VAL A 212 18.67 -4.57 -1.43
CA VAL A 212 17.77 -3.56 -1.99
C VAL A 212 17.49 -2.47 -0.95
N ASP A 213 17.86 -1.25 -1.28
CA ASP A 213 17.49 -0.07 -0.54
C ASP A 213 16.29 0.63 -1.20
N LYS A 214 15.53 1.40 -0.41
CA LYS A 214 14.36 2.15 -0.90
C LYS A 214 14.52 3.64 -0.62
N THR A 215 14.07 4.49 -1.56
CA THR A 215 13.97 5.94 -1.35
C THR A 215 12.89 6.30 -0.33
N ARG A 216 12.98 7.51 0.24
CA ARG A 216 11.92 8.08 1.08
C ARG A 216 10.68 8.46 0.27
N PRO A 217 9.52 8.71 0.92
CA PRO A 217 8.42 9.46 0.32
C PRO A 217 8.89 10.84 -0.16
N TYR A 218 8.34 11.30 -1.29
CA TYR A 218 8.81 12.49 -1.98
C TYR A 218 7.70 13.50 -2.31
N TYR A 219 6.55 13.42 -1.60
CA TYR A 219 5.38 14.28 -1.80
C TYR A 219 5.72 15.78 -1.70
N ASN A 220 6.75 16.14 -0.97
CA ASN A 220 7.13 17.52 -0.67
C ASN A 220 8.39 17.99 -1.42
N THR A 221 8.68 17.38 -2.56
CA THR A 221 9.78 17.82 -3.43
C THR A 221 9.37 19.02 -4.30
N PRO A 222 10.32 19.90 -4.65
CA PRO A 222 10.03 21.07 -5.47
C PRO A 222 9.39 20.73 -6.83
N GLY A 223 9.87 19.65 -7.48
CA GLY A 223 9.37 19.28 -8.80
C GLY A 223 7.97 18.68 -8.76
N LEU A 224 7.60 17.96 -7.69
CA LEU A 224 6.23 17.48 -7.54
C LEU A 224 5.26 18.63 -7.31
N LEU A 225 5.64 19.61 -6.47
CA LEU A 225 4.86 20.83 -6.28
C LEU A 225 4.67 21.57 -7.61
N GLN A 226 5.76 21.86 -8.34
CA GLN A 226 5.70 22.58 -9.59
C GLN A 226 4.82 21.87 -10.62
N ALA A 227 4.99 20.56 -10.81
CA ALA A 227 4.22 19.78 -11.79
C ALA A 227 2.72 19.79 -11.50
N ASN A 228 2.34 19.68 -10.22
CA ASN A 228 0.93 19.80 -9.83
C ASN A 228 0.39 21.21 -10.08
N VAL A 229 1.14 22.26 -9.73
CA VAL A 229 0.71 23.65 -9.99
C VAL A 229 0.52 23.88 -11.48
N ASP A 230 1.46 23.44 -12.32
CA ASP A 230 1.37 23.61 -13.77
C ASP A 230 0.14 22.90 -14.36
N ALA A 231 -0.11 21.65 -13.95
CA ALA A 231 -1.28 20.88 -14.37
C ALA A 231 -2.62 21.49 -13.91
N ILE A 232 -2.68 22.01 -12.68
CA ILE A 232 -3.87 22.67 -12.16
C ILE A 232 -4.15 23.97 -12.92
N VAL A 233 -3.13 24.80 -13.14
CA VAL A 233 -3.28 26.06 -13.90
C VAL A 233 -3.75 25.77 -15.33
N GLU A 234 -3.24 24.72 -15.99
CA GLU A 234 -3.73 24.29 -17.30
C GLU A 234 -5.21 23.88 -17.25
N ALA A 235 -5.64 23.15 -16.21
CA ALA A 235 -7.04 22.76 -16.04
C ALA A 235 -7.97 23.96 -15.80
N TYR A 236 -7.51 25.01 -15.11
CA TYR A 236 -8.24 26.28 -15.02
C TYR A 236 -8.40 26.93 -16.41
N GLY A 237 -7.39 26.80 -17.29
CA GLY A 237 -7.49 27.24 -18.68
C GLY A 237 -8.58 26.49 -19.45
N VAL A 238 -8.64 25.15 -19.27
CA VAL A 238 -9.71 24.32 -19.87
C VAL A 238 -11.10 24.74 -19.36
N LEU A 239 -11.22 25.07 -18.08
CA LEU A 239 -12.48 25.52 -17.48
C LEU A 239 -12.89 26.92 -18.00
N ALA A 240 -11.91 27.79 -18.21
CA ALA A 240 -12.12 29.11 -18.82
C ALA A 240 -12.65 29.01 -20.27
N GLU A 241 -12.19 28.02 -21.06
CA GLU A 241 -12.75 27.71 -22.39
C GLU A 241 -14.23 27.29 -22.32
N GLN A 242 -14.68 26.74 -21.19
CA GLN A 242 -16.08 26.42 -20.91
C GLN A 242 -16.89 27.64 -20.41
N GLY A 243 -16.26 28.82 -20.31
CA GLY A 243 -16.89 30.08 -19.92
C GLY A 243 -16.93 30.34 -18.40
N VAL A 244 -16.14 29.61 -17.62
CA VAL A 244 -16.05 29.80 -16.15
C VAL A 244 -14.80 30.63 -15.83
N ALA A 245 -14.97 31.74 -15.13
CA ALA A 245 -13.84 32.54 -14.66
C ALA A 245 -13.10 31.83 -13.50
N ALA A 246 -11.80 32.07 -13.39
CA ALA A 246 -11.00 31.35 -12.40
C ALA A 246 -11.42 31.66 -10.95
N GLU A 247 -11.89 32.86 -10.69
CA GLU A 247 -12.42 33.30 -9.39
C GLU A 247 -13.75 32.63 -9.03
N ASP A 248 -14.52 32.15 -10.01
CA ASP A 248 -15.79 31.45 -9.84
C ASP A 248 -15.62 29.93 -9.72
N ALA A 249 -14.42 29.42 -9.93
CA ALA A 249 -14.12 28.00 -9.93
C ALA A 249 -13.57 27.55 -8.57
N ARG A 250 -13.94 26.34 -8.15
CA ARG A 250 -13.43 25.72 -6.92
C ARG A 250 -12.43 24.61 -7.26
N LEU A 251 -11.33 24.55 -6.51
CA LEU A 251 -10.30 23.52 -6.65
C LEU A 251 -10.62 22.33 -5.74
N VAL A 252 -10.76 21.16 -6.31
CA VAL A 252 -11.00 19.89 -5.60
C VAL A 252 -9.76 19.04 -5.70
N LEU A 253 -9.00 18.95 -4.61
CA LEU A 253 -7.77 18.16 -4.50
C LEU A 253 -8.13 16.74 -4.12
N VAL A 254 -7.80 15.77 -4.98
CA VAL A 254 -8.20 14.38 -4.80
C VAL A 254 -7.01 13.48 -4.50
N THR A 255 -7.18 12.61 -3.51
CA THR A 255 -6.24 11.54 -3.19
C THR A 255 -6.97 10.22 -2.94
N HIS A 256 -6.21 9.11 -2.89
CA HIS A 256 -6.78 7.81 -2.59
C HIS A 256 -7.29 7.74 -1.14
N SER A 257 -8.52 7.28 -0.94
CA SER A 257 -9.03 6.99 0.40
C SER A 257 -8.30 5.80 1.00
N ILE A 258 -7.99 5.89 2.28
CA ILE A 258 -7.45 4.77 3.06
C ILE A 258 -8.27 4.55 4.33
N PRO A 259 -8.29 3.34 4.91
CA PRO A 259 -8.96 3.10 6.18
C PRO A 259 -8.41 4.00 7.29
N LEU A 260 -9.28 4.50 8.18
CA LEU A 260 -8.86 5.35 9.33
C LEU A 260 -7.81 4.67 10.21
N GLY A 261 -7.86 3.34 10.37
CA GLY A 261 -6.82 2.60 11.10
C GLY A 261 -5.46 2.64 10.41
N MET A 262 -5.43 2.71 9.06
CA MET A 262 -4.20 2.89 8.30
C MET A 262 -3.68 4.32 8.39
N GLU A 263 -4.57 5.30 8.37
CA GLU A 263 -4.24 6.71 8.60
C GLU A 263 -3.57 6.90 9.97
N ALA A 264 -4.17 6.37 11.04
CA ALA A 264 -3.62 6.42 12.38
C ALA A 264 -2.24 5.76 12.51
N GLY A 265 -1.93 4.77 11.66
CA GLY A 265 -0.65 4.07 11.59
C GLY A 265 0.37 4.67 10.62
N SER A 266 0.03 5.71 9.87
CA SER A 266 0.85 6.21 8.77
C SER A 266 1.98 7.17 9.17
N ALA A 267 2.11 7.50 10.44
CA ALA A 267 3.16 8.37 10.96
C ALA A 267 4.41 7.60 11.46
N PRO A 268 5.61 8.18 11.40
CA PRO A 268 6.79 7.62 12.03
C PRO A 268 6.60 7.54 13.56
N GLY A 269 6.77 6.35 14.13
CA GLY A 269 6.65 6.17 15.58
C GLY A 269 5.25 5.90 16.12
N SER A 270 4.23 5.82 15.26
CA SER A 270 2.87 5.39 15.61
C SER A 270 2.81 3.89 15.97
N GLY A 271 3.58 3.48 16.98
CA GLY A 271 3.28 2.27 17.74
C GLY A 271 2.09 2.58 18.67
N PRO A 272 1.39 1.58 19.24
CA PRO A 272 0.30 1.81 20.17
C PRO A 272 0.80 2.58 21.39
N LYS A 273 0.85 3.90 21.30
CA LYS A 273 0.87 4.76 22.47
C LYS A 273 -0.58 4.79 22.93
N SER A 274 -0.84 4.21 24.11
CA SER A 274 -2.02 4.53 24.86
C SER A 274 -2.17 6.06 24.88
N VAL A 275 -3.14 6.58 24.14
CA VAL A 275 -3.49 7.99 24.19
C VAL A 275 -4.21 8.23 25.52
N PRO A 276 -3.61 8.89 26.51
CA PRO A 276 -4.34 9.28 27.69
C PRO A 276 -5.25 10.43 27.27
N GLY A 277 -6.56 10.20 27.19
CA GLY A 277 -7.56 11.26 27.11
C GLY A 277 -8.08 11.64 25.75
N ALA A 278 -8.32 10.70 24.84
CA ALA A 278 -9.17 10.95 23.69
C ALA A 278 -10.66 10.85 24.06
N SER A 279 -11.08 11.64 25.05
CA SER A 279 -12.48 11.97 25.23
C SER A 279 -12.70 13.33 24.57
N GLY A 280 -13.19 13.34 23.34
CA GLY A 280 -13.65 14.55 22.67
C GLY A 280 -13.07 14.83 21.29
N ALA A 281 -12.78 13.81 20.45
CA ALA A 281 -12.66 14.02 19.03
C ALA A 281 -14.08 13.95 18.44
N SER A 282 -14.64 15.11 18.10
CA SER A 282 -15.89 15.23 17.36
C SER A 282 -15.78 14.49 16.02
N ASP A 283 -16.77 13.68 15.71
CA ASP A 283 -16.93 12.85 14.51
C ASP A 283 -17.15 13.64 13.20
N ALA A 284 -16.53 14.79 13.02
CA ALA A 284 -16.68 15.60 11.84
C ALA A 284 -15.34 15.80 11.15
N HIS A 285 -14.93 14.82 10.32
CA HIS A 285 -14.03 15.11 9.22
C HIS A 285 -14.87 15.61 8.04
N GLY A 286 -15.31 16.88 8.15
CA GLY A 286 -15.75 17.65 7.00
C GLY A 286 -14.56 18.02 6.13
N PRO A 287 -14.78 18.52 4.88
CA PRO A 287 -13.69 18.95 4.01
C PRO A 287 -12.81 19.94 4.78
N THR A 288 -11.51 19.65 4.83
CA THR A 288 -10.57 20.51 5.53
C THR A 288 -10.39 21.79 4.71
N GLU A 289 -10.91 22.89 5.21
CA GLU A 289 -10.60 24.20 4.63
C GLU A 289 -9.11 24.47 4.79
N ILE A 290 -8.42 24.63 3.68
CA ILE A 290 -6.99 24.94 3.64
C ILE A 290 -6.86 26.46 3.80
N GLY A 291 -6.98 26.93 5.05
CA GLY A 291 -6.72 28.33 5.38
C GLY A 291 -5.21 28.59 5.57
N PRO A 292 -4.73 29.83 5.33
CA PRO A 292 -3.32 30.16 5.53
C PRO A 292 -2.96 30.01 7.01
N ARG A 293 -2.05 29.07 7.32
CA ARG A 293 -1.40 28.99 8.64
C ARG A 293 -0.36 30.10 8.74
N GLU A 294 -0.31 30.75 9.89
CA GLU A 294 0.70 31.77 10.17
C GLU A 294 2.12 31.21 9.94
N PRO A 295 2.97 31.91 9.14
CA PRO A 295 4.36 31.50 8.95
C PRO A 295 5.15 31.82 10.22
N GLY A 296 5.67 30.82 10.92
CA GLY A 296 6.63 31.09 11.98
C GLY A 296 6.79 30.10 13.12
N VAL A 297 6.07 28.99 13.17
CA VAL A 297 6.36 27.95 14.15
C VAL A 297 7.11 26.83 13.43
N ALA A 298 8.42 26.77 13.62
CA ALA A 298 9.21 25.60 13.28
C ALA A 298 8.63 24.42 14.07
N ALA A 299 7.88 23.55 13.41
CA ALA A 299 7.44 22.30 14.01
C ALA A 299 8.69 21.49 14.33
N ASP A 300 8.76 20.98 15.55
CA ASP A 300 9.76 20.01 15.95
C ASP A 300 9.69 18.85 14.93
N LEU A 301 10.75 18.63 14.16
CA LEU A 301 10.86 17.65 13.07
C LEU A 301 10.68 16.19 13.56
N SER A 302 10.47 15.98 14.85
CA SER A 302 10.10 14.71 15.47
C SER A 302 8.60 14.42 15.41
N THR A 303 7.76 15.35 14.96
CA THR A 303 6.32 15.16 14.92
C THR A 303 5.88 14.42 13.67
N GLU A 304 5.36 13.29 13.92
CA GLU A 304 4.66 12.32 13.09
C GLU A 304 3.72 13.00 12.10
N VAL A 305 4.01 12.86 10.79
CA VAL A 305 3.16 13.42 9.74
C VAL A 305 2.34 12.29 9.15
N SER A 306 1.06 12.22 9.51
CA SER A 306 0.13 11.23 9.00
C SER A 306 -0.11 11.39 7.48
N TYR A 307 -0.76 10.41 6.85
CA TYR A 307 -1.07 10.47 5.42
C TYR A 307 -1.90 11.71 5.06
N VAL A 308 -2.94 12.04 5.84
CA VAL A 308 -3.75 13.25 5.65
C VAL A 308 -2.91 14.50 5.85
N ALA A 309 -2.12 14.56 6.94
CA ALA A 309 -1.27 15.72 7.22
C ALA A 309 -0.20 15.98 6.15
N GLN A 310 0.30 14.93 5.46
CA GLN A 310 1.19 15.09 4.31
C GLN A 310 0.48 15.80 3.14
N HIS A 311 -0.77 15.43 2.85
CA HIS A 311 -1.58 16.06 1.80
C HIS A 311 -1.94 17.50 2.16
N GLU A 312 -2.35 17.76 3.40
CA GLU A 312 -2.62 19.11 3.89
C GLU A 312 -1.38 20.00 3.83
N ALA A 313 -0.20 19.46 4.19
CA ALA A 313 1.04 20.20 4.14
C ALA A 313 1.45 20.56 2.70
N LEU A 314 1.23 19.65 1.74
CA LEU A 314 1.45 19.95 0.32
C LEU A 314 0.42 20.96 -0.19
N ALA A 315 -0.85 20.78 0.12
CA ALA A 315 -1.92 21.69 -0.29
C ALA A 315 -1.70 23.12 0.25
N ALA A 316 -1.19 23.26 1.48
CA ALA A 316 -0.88 24.56 2.09
C ALA A 316 0.15 25.38 1.32
N VAL A 317 1.04 24.74 0.54
CA VAL A 317 2.02 25.44 -0.33
C VAL A 317 1.56 25.49 -1.78
N LEU A 318 0.80 24.49 -2.23
CA LEU A 318 0.31 24.35 -3.60
C LEU A 318 -0.79 25.37 -3.92
N VAL A 319 -1.80 25.51 -3.06
CA VAL A 319 -2.97 26.37 -3.32
C VAL A 319 -2.58 27.84 -3.44
N PRO A 320 -1.74 28.42 -2.55
CA PRO A 320 -1.26 29.80 -2.72
C PRO A 320 -0.44 30.01 -4.01
N GLU A 321 0.35 29.01 -4.43
CA GLU A 321 1.12 29.10 -5.66
C GLU A 321 0.22 29.03 -6.91
N VAL A 322 -0.84 28.22 -6.89
CA VAL A 322 -1.88 28.22 -7.93
C VAL A 322 -2.56 29.58 -8.00
N ALA A 323 -3.00 30.15 -6.87
CA ALA A 323 -3.60 31.49 -6.82
C ALA A 323 -2.67 32.55 -7.42
N ARG A 324 -1.40 32.56 -7.02
CA ARG A 324 -0.38 33.46 -7.57
C ARG A 324 -0.22 33.32 -9.09
N ARG A 325 -0.20 32.11 -9.61
CA ARG A 325 -0.08 31.81 -11.05
C ARG A 325 -1.30 32.27 -11.86
N LEU A 326 -2.48 32.16 -11.26
CA LEU A 326 -3.75 32.64 -11.85
C LEU A 326 -3.94 34.15 -11.70
N GLY A 327 -3.12 34.84 -10.90
CA GLY A 327 -3.27 36.27 -10.59
C GLY A 327 -4.42 36.57 -9.64
N LEU A 328 -4.84 35.59 -8.83
CA LEU A 328 -5.89 35.71 -7.83
C LEU A 328 -5.31 35.97 -6.44
N GLU A 329 -6.11 36.62 -5.57
CA GLU A 329 -5.77 36.82 -4.16
C GLU A 329 -5.79 35.48 -3.39
N ALA A 330 -6.79 34.63 -3.67
CA ALA A 330 -6.94 33.31 -3.10
C ALA A 330 -7.67 32.37 -4.07
N VAL A 331 -7.53 31.06 -3.86
CA VAL A 331 -8.29 29.99 -4.50
C VAL A 331 -8.96 29.17 -3.41
N GLU A 332 -10.28 28.98 -3.52
CA GLU A 332 -11.03 28.07 -2.66
C GLU A 332 -10.70 26.63 -3.03
N ALA A 333 -10.25 25.85 -2.06
CA ALA A 333 -9.79 24.47 -2.29
C ALA A 333 -10.24 23.53 -1.18
N ASP A 334 -10.62 22.31 -1.57
CA ASP A 334 -11.03 21.23 -0.68
C ASP A 334 -10.21 19.97 -0.93
N LEU A 335 -9.86 19.25 0.15
CA LEU A 335 -9.26 17.93 0.09
C LEU A 335 -10.36 16.87 0.18
N VAL A 336 -10.44 16.02 -0.82
CA VAL A 336 -11.42 14.93 -0.93
C VAL A 336 -10.75 13.62 -1.33
N TYR A 337 -11.50 12.53 -1.32
CA TYR A 337 -10.97 11.20 -1.51
C TYR A 337 -11.72 10.43 -2.60
N CYS A 338 -11.05 9.43 -3.20
CA CYS A 338 -11.66 8.50 -4.14
C CYS A 338 -11.19 7.07 -3.87
N SER A 339 -11.70 6.11 -4.63
CA SER A 339 -11.22 4.71 -4.67
C SER A 339 -11.39 3.94 -3.37
N ARG A 340 -12.52 4.09 -2.71
CA ARG A 340 -12.88 3.30 -1.54
C ARG A 340 -13.08 1.83 -1.93
N SER A 341 -12.09 0.97 -1.70
CA SER A 341 -12.04 -0.40 -2.20
C SER A 341 -12.13 -1.50 -1.13
N GLY A 342 -12.48 -1.16 0.10
CA GLY A 342 -12.49 -2.10 1.23
C GLY A 342 -13.87 -2.61 1.62
N PRO A 343 -13.95 -3.44 2.66
CA PRO A 343 -15.22 -3.93 3.18
C PRO A 343 -16.09 -2.76 3.66
N PRO A 344 -17.41 -2.84 3.47
CA PRO A 344 -18.35 -1.77 3.83
C PRO A 344 -18.28 -1.33 5.29
N GLN A 345 -17.83 -2.23 6.18
CA GLN A 345 -17.71 -1.99 7.62
C GLN A 345 -16.46 -1.20 8.02
N ALA A 346 -15.47 -1.11 7.15
CA ALA A 346 -14.27 -0.33 7.44
C ALA A 346 -14.57 1.17 7.25
N ARG A 347 -14.25 1.97 8.26
CA ARG A 347 -14.30 3.44 8.14
C ARG A 347 -13.11 3.90 7.30
N TRP A 348 -13.38 4.70 6.31
CA TRP A 348 -12.43 5.25 5.35
C TRP A 348 -12.33 6.75 5.48
N LEU A 349 -11.30 7.34 4.89
CA LEU A 349 -11.21 8.80 4.77
C LEU A 349 -12.33 9.32 3.87
N GLU A 350 -12.97 10.38 4.32
CA GLU A 350 -14.09 11.07 3.66
C GLU A 350 -13.81 12.58 3.60
N PRO A 351 -14.52 13.37 2.76
CA PRO A 351 -15.62 12.95 1.88
C PRO A 351 -15.17 12.29 0.57
N ASP A 352 -16.03 11.45 -0.04
CA ASP A 352 -15.88 11.00 -1.42
C ASP A 352 -16.02 12.17 -2.39
N VAL A 353 -15.31 12.11 -3.53
CA VAL A 353 -15.32 13.18 -4.54
C VAL A 353 -16.72 13.41 -5.10
N ASN A 354 -17.53 12.37 -5.32
CA ASN A 354 -18.88 12.49 -5.87
C ASN A 354 -19.83 13.13 -4.85
N ASP A 355 -19.80 12.66 -3.59
CA ASP A 355 -20.58 13.24 -2.49
C ASP A 355 -20.26 14.73 -2.31
N HIS A 356 -18.98 15.08 -2.48
CA HIS A 356 -18.54 16.47 -2.39
C HIS A 356 -19.06 17.34 -3.54
N LEU A 357 -19.03 16.84 -4.78
CA LEU A 357 -19.61 17.56 -5.95
C LEU A 357 -21.12 17.78 -5.79
N GLU A 358 -21.85 16.78 -5.27
CA GLU A 358 -23.28 16.90 -4.97
C GLU A 358 -23.55 17.96 -3.90
N ALA A 359 -22.76 17.99 -2.83
CA ALA A 359 -22.86 18.97 -1.78
C ALA A 359 -22.59 20.40 -2.30
N LEU A 360 -21.53 20.59 -3.07
CA LEU A 360 -21.20 21.87 -3.73
C LEU A 360 -22.34 22.36 -4.63
N ALA A 361 -22.94 21.47 -5.41
CA ALA A 361 -24.08 21.80 -6.26
C ALA A 361 -25.31 22.22 -5.46
N ALA A 362 -25.48 21.69 -4.24
CA ALA A 362 -26.54 22.04 -3.31
C ALA A 362 -26.24 23.30 -2.45
N GLY A 363 -25.04 23.90 -2.59
CA GLY A 363 -24.65 25.12 -1.91
C GLY A 363 -24.14 24.92 -0.48
N HIS A 364 -23.55 23.76 -0.20
CA HIS A 364 -22.90 23.47 1.08
C HIS A 364 -21.69 22.53 0.88
N LEU A 365 -20.84 22.45 1.89
CA LEU A 365 -19.83 21.40 2.00
C LEU A 365 -20.44 20.11 2.60
N THR A 366 -19.75 19.01 2.51
CA THR A 366 -20.22 17.73 3.06
C THR A 366 -20.42 17.74 4.59
N ASP A 367 -19.78 18.67 5.32
CA ASP A 367 -20.00 18.91 6.75
C ASP A 367 -21.20 19.83 7.03
N GLY A 368 -21.95 20.22 6.00
CA GLY A 368 -23.13 21.09 6.09
C GLY A 368 -22.85 22.59 6.16
N ARG A 369 -21.60 23.04 6.13
CA ARG A 369 -21.28 24.48 6.05
C ARG A 369 -21.77 25.05 4.73
N PRO A 370 -22.51 26.18 4.74
CA PRO A 370 -22.99 26.82 3.51
C PRO A 370 -21.82 27.41 2.73
N VAL A 371 -21.81 27.17 1.41
CA VAL A 371 -20.89 27.81 0.46
C VAL A 371 -21.67 28.27 -0.75
N GLU A 372 -21.14 29.25 -1.47
CA GLU A 372 -21.70 29.61 -2.77
C GLU A 372 -21.45 28.47 -3.76
N ARG A 373 -22.48 28.12 -4.55
CA ARG A 373 -22.31 27.12 -5.61
C ARG A 373 -21.27 27.62 -6.60
N PRO A 374 -20.17 26.89 -6.84
CA PRO A 374 -19.16 27.33 -7.78
C PRO A 374 -19.68 27.31 -9.22
N GLY A 375 -19.16 28.21 -10.04
CA GLY A 375 -19.42 28.22 -11.50
C GLY A 375 -18.89 26.99 -12.23
N GLY A 376 -17.89 26.31 -11.64
CA GLY A 376 -17.31 25.09 -12.11
C GLY A 376 -16.26 24.55 -11.13
N VAL A 377 -15.72 23.36 -11.41
CA VAL A 377 -14.71 22.71 -10.57
C VAL A 377 -13.48 22.29 -11.38
N VAL A 378 -12.29 22.52 -10.79
CA VAL A 378 -11.04 21.90 -11.22
C VAL A 378 -10.75 20.75 -10.29
N VAL A 379 -10.76 19.52 -10.81
CA VAL A 379 -10.48 18.31 -10.03
C VAL A 379 -9.04 17.88 -10.28
N ALA A 380 -8.22 17.89 -9.22
CA ALA A 380 -6.79 17.63 -9.31
C ALA A 380 -6.40 16.35 -8.56
N PRO A 381 -5.96 15.30 -9.26
CA PRO A 381 -5.50 14.04 -8.64
C PRO A 381 -4.09 14.19 -8.05
N PHE A 382 -3.88 15.14 -7.15
CA PHE A 382 -2.56 15.53 -6.65
C PHE A 382 -1.92 14.49 -5.72
N GLY A 383 -2.73 13.53 -5.23
CA GLY A 383 -2.26 12.37 -4.48
C GLY A 383 -1.65 11.26 -5.34
N PHE A 384 -1.71 11.40 -6.67
CA PHE A 384 -1.29 10.38 -7.65
C PHE A 384 -0.19 10.92 -8.56
N ILE A 385 0.81 10.08 -8.86
CA ILE A 385 1.91 10.51 -9.74
C ILE A 385 1.67 10.19 -11.21
N SER A 386 0.76 9.29 -11.53
CA SER A 386 0.42 8.90 -12.89
C SER A 386 -1.01 8.40 -13.00
N ASP A 387 -1.58 8.47 -14.20
CA ASP A 387 -2.89 7.90 -14.46
C ASP A 387 -2.85 6.37 -14.36
N HIS A 388 -3.77 5.82 -13.61
CA HIS A 388 -4.07 4.41 -13.51
C HIS A 388 -5.59 4.21 -13.49
N MET A 389 -6.07 2.97 -13.38
CA MET A 389 -7.50 2.69 -13.55
C MET A 389 -8.37 3.48 -12.55
N GLU A 390 -7.93 3.62 -11.30
CA GLU A 390 -8.69 4.36 -10.28
C GLU A 390 -8.80 5.86 -10.62
N VAL A 391 -7.74 6.50 -11.16
CA VAL A 391 -7.84 7.90 -11.62
C VAL A 391 -8.78 8.05 -12.81
N VAL A 392 -8.63 7.17 -13.82
CA VAL A 392 -9.43 7.25 -15.05
C VAL A 392 -10.90 6.87 -14.78
N PHE A 393 -11.14 5.85 -13.98
CA PHE A 393 -12.50 5.42 -13.66
C PHE A 393 -13.18 6.40 -12.70
N ASP A 394 -12.57 6.71 -11.56
CA ASP A 394 -13.21 7.52 -10.52
C ASP A 394 -13.35 8.99 -10.96
N LEU A 395 -12.35 9.56 -11.66
CA LEU A 395 -12.34 10.99 -11.97
C LEU A 395 -12.79 11.31 -13.40
N ASP A 396 -12.31 10.56 -14.42
CA ASP A 396 -12.67 10.84 -15.82
C ASP A 396 -14.04 10.24 -16.19
N THR A 397 -14.55 9.25 -15.42
CA THR A 397 -15.82 8.59 -15.65
C THR A 397 -16.87 8.98 -14.62
N GLU A 398 -16.72 8.56 -13.36
CA GLU A 398 -17.74 8.76 -12.32
C GLU A 398 -17.88 10.23 -11.93
N ALA A 399 -16.82 10.88 -11.46
CA ALA A 399 -16.89 12.28 -11.03
C ALA A 399 -17.25 13.23 -12.19
N ALA A 400 -16.69 12.97 -13.38
CA ALA A 400 -17.07 13.73 -14.57
C ALA A 400 -18.55 13.52 -14.97
N GLN A 401 -19.12 12.32 -14.75
CA GLN A 401 -20.54 12.06 -14.98
C GLN A 401 -21.39 12.76 -13.92
N THR A 402 -21.03 12.66 -12.65
CA THR A 402 -21.69 13.37 -11.55
C THR A 402 -21.74 14.88 -11.82
N ALA A 403 -20.62 15.49 -12.20
CA ALA A 403 -20.57 16.90 -12.55
C ALA A 403 -21.51 17.26 -13.73
N ARG A 404 -21.56 16.42 -14.79
CA ARG A 404 -22.48 16.61 -15.92
C ARG A 404 -23.95 16.56 -15.49
N ASP A 405 -24.32 15.59 -14.66
CA ASP A 405 -25.68 15.41 -14.17
C ASP A 405 -26.13 16.57 -13.28
N LEU A 406 -25.18 17.17 -12.56
CA LEU A 406 -25.38 18.38 -11.75
C LEU A 406 -25.33 19.68 -12.58
N GLY A 407 -25.03 19.61 -13.90
CA GLY A 407 -24.83 20.79 -14.74
C GLY A 407 -23.68 21.69 -14.25
N MET A 408 -22.61 21.10 -13.73
CA MET A 408 -21.42 21.76 -13.22
C MET A 408 -20.27 21.61 -14.22
N PRO A 409 -19.74 22.69 -14.79
CA PRO A 409 -18.53 22.67 -15.58
C PRO A 409 -17.38 21.97 -14.85
N TYR A 410 -16.66 21.11 -15.55
CA TYR A 410 -15.65 20.21 -14.97
C TYR A 410 -14.37 20.20 -15.80
N ALA A 411 -13.24 20.36 -15.15
CA ALA A 411 -11.92 20.16 -15.74
C ALA A 411 -11.05 19.31 -14.81
N ARG A 412 -10.47 18.21 -15.33
CA ARG A 412 -9.52 17.39 -14.58
C ARG A 412 -8.09 17.81 -14.90
N ALA A 413 -7.31 18.18 -13.88
CA ALA A 413 -5.89 18.43 -14.00
C ALA A 413 -5.13 17.11 -14.29
N ALA A 414 -4.12 17.15 -15.15
CA ALA A 414 -3.26 15.99 -15.39
C ALA A 414 -2.53 15.55 -14.11
N THR A 415 -2.18 14.26 -14.01
CA THR A 415 -1.20 13.79 -13.04
C THR A 415 0.20 14.27 -13.42
N VAL A 416 1.13 14.30 -12.46
CA VAL A 416 2.50 14.85 -12.70
C VAL A 416 3.30 14.08 -13.75
N GLY A 417 3.05 12.77 -13.90
CA GLY A 417 3.57 11.92 -14.98
C GLY A 417 5.07 12.03 -15.19
N THR A 418 5.45 12.48 -16.39
CA THR A 418 6.85 12.70 -16.81
C THR A 418 7.22 14.18 -16.87
N HIS A 419 6.53 15.04 -16.10
CA HIS A 419 6.87 16.46 -16.06
C HIS A 419 8.35 16.66 -15.74
N PRO A 420 9.10 17.49 -16.49
CA PRO A 420 10.56 17.58 -16.35
C PRO A 420 11.03 17.92 -14.92
N ALA A 421 10.37 18.87 -14.26
CA ALA A 421 10.72 19.23 -12.88
C ALA A 421 10.46 18.08 -11.89
N PHE A 422 9.42 17.26 -12.12
CA PHE A 422 9.16 16.10 -11.30
C PHE A 422 10.22 15.02 -11.50
N VAL A 423 10.59 14.73 -12.75
CA VAL A 423 11.67 13.77 -13.07
C VAL A 423 12.99 14.22 -12.45
N ASP A 424 13.30 15.52 -12.48
CA ASP A 424 14.47 16.10 -11.80
C ASP A 424 14.47 15.82 -10.31
N SER A 425 13.35 16.07 -9.64
CA SER A 425 13.21 15.79 -8.21
C SER A 425 13.34 14.29 -7.88
N LEU A 426 12.86 13.40 -8.76
CA LEU A 426 13.07 11.96 -8.56
C LEU A 426 14.55 11.56 -8.68
N VAL A 427 15.29 12.16 -9.60
CA VAL A 427 16.74 11.95 -9.70
C VAL A 427 17.46 12.49 -8.46
N ASP A 428 17.05 13.66 -7.94
CA ASP A 428 17.60 14.21 -6.69
C ASP A 428 17.37 13.27 -5.50
N ILE A 429 16.19 12.67 -5.38
CA ILE A 429 15.86 11.66 -4.36
C ILE A 429 16.75 10.41 -4.47
N LEU A 430 17.02 9.95 -5.68
CA LEU A 430 17.95 8.83 -5.93
C LEU A 430 19.37 9.21 -5.49
N PHE A 431 19.86 10.39 -5.84
CA PHE A 431 21.18 10.88 -5.44
C PHE A 431 21.27 11.12 -3.94
N GLU A 432 20.22 11.67 -3.32
CA GLU A 432 20.07 11.81 -1.86
C GLU A 432 20.28 10.46 -1.14
N ARG A 433 19.60 9.42 -1.62
CA ARG A 433 19.73 8.08 -1.01
C ARG A 433 21.10 7.46 -1.24
N ALA A 434 21.70 7.66 -2.41
CA ALA A 434 23.05 7.19 -2.71
C ALA A 434 24.11 7.90 -1.84
N ALA A 435 24.02 9.22 -1.71
CA ALA A 435 24.88 10.00 -0.84
C ALA A 435 24.77 9.56 0.64
N THR A 436 23.54 9.31 1.10
CA THR A 436 23.30 8.76 2.45
C THR A 436 23.96 7.37 2.61
N ALA A 437 23.90 6.51 1.59
CA ALA A 437 24.54 5.19 1.62
C ALA A 437 26.07 5.26 1.67
N ARG A 438 26.66 6.33 1.10
CA ARG A 438 28.09 6.61 1.19
C ARG A 438 28.51 7.28 2.52
N GLY A 439 27.54 7.59 3.40
CA GLY A 439 27.79 8.26 4.69
C GLY A 439 28.03 9.76 4.57
N GLU A 440 27.61 10.38 3.46
CA GLU A 440 27.69 11.83 3.26
C GLU A 440 26.64 12.56 4.10
N ASP A 441 26.94 13.80 4.53
CA ASP A 441 25.96 14.65 5.22
C ASP A 441 24.97 15.23 4.21
N VAL A 442 23.77 14.63 4.14
CA VAL A 442 22.72 14.98 3.19
C VAL A 442 21.68 15.84 3.89
N ARG A 443 21.30 16.92 3.25
CA ARG A 443 20.16 17.76 3.67
C ARG A 443 19.05 17.64 2.65
N PRO A 444 18.06 16.80 2.90
CA PRO A 444 16.95 16.62 1.98
C PRO A 444 16.15 17.90 1.78
N ASP A 445 15.78 18.22 0.54
CA ASP A 445 14.89 19.32 0.23
C ASP A 445 13.45 19.03 0.62
N SER A 446 12.74 20.08 1.07
CA SER A 446 11.30 20.04 1.36
C SER A 446 10.69 21.39 1.07
N THR A 447 9.56 21.37 0.35
CA THR A 447 8.75 22.58 0.08
C THR A 447 7.73 22.84 1.18
N THR A 448 7.51 21.90 2.08
CA THR A 448 6.48 21.99 3.14
C THR A 448 7.09 22.34 4.49
N GLY A 449 6.31 23.01 5.34
CA GLY A 449 6.74 23.39 6.69
C GLY A 449 6.96 22.21 7.65
N VAL A 450 6.55 21.02 7.28
CA VAL A 450 6.76 19.78 8.08
C VAL A 450 8.11 19.12 7.83
N GLY A 451 8.91 19.67 6.91
CA GLY A 451 10.24 19.16 6.58
C GLY A 451 10.21 17.88 5.72
N PRO A 452 11.39 17.37 5.37
CA PRO A 452 11.51 16.16 4.57
C PRO A 452 11.19 14.93 5.41
N PHE A 453 10.71 13.89 4.74
CA PHE A 453 10.61 12.56 5.33
C PHE A 453 12.04 12.00 5.58
N HIS A 454 12.20 11.09 6.55
CA HIS A 454 13.52 10.50 6.81
C HIS A 454 14.00 9.64 5.63
N THR A 455 15.26 9.79 5.25
CA THR A 455 15.87 9.11 4.09
C THR A 455 15.93 7.59 4.28
N VAL A 456 16.12 7.12 5.51
CA VAL A 456 16.09 5.71 5.88
C VAL A 456 14.97 5.47 6.89
N CYS A 457 13.96 4.68 6.50
CA CYS A 457 12.81 4.40 7.35
C CYS A 457 13.17 3.52 8.55
N PRO A 458 12.83 3.93 9.80
CA PRO A 458 12.91 3.06 10.95
C PRO A 458 11.94 1.87 10.84
N ASP A 459 12.20 0.81 11.61
CA ASP A 459 11.37 -0.41 11.58
C ASP A 459 9.93 -0.19 12.03
N SER A 460 9.70 0.83 12.85
CA SER A 460 8.38 1.19 13.36
C SER A 460 7.57 2.08 12.40
N CYS A 461 8.14 2.54 11.27
CA CYS A 461 7.48 3.48 10.37
C CYS A 461 6.30 2.85 9.64
N CYS A 462 5.19 3.59 9.52
CA CYS A 462 4.00 3.25 8.73
C CYS A 462 3.44 1.84 9.01
N ARG A 463 3.33 1.47 10.29
CA ARG A 463 2.75 0.17 10.66
C ARG A 463 1.27 0.13 10.32
N ASN A 464 0.81 -1.03 9.86
CA ASN A 464 -0.62 -1.28 9.74
C ASN A 464 -1.21 -1.46 11.14
N GLY A 465 -2.10 -0.58 11.56
CA GLY A 465 -2.79 -0.65 12.86
C GLY A 465 -3.76 -1.84 12.97
N GLY A 466 -4.10 -2.50 11.85
CA GLY A 466 -4.85 -3.73 11.78
C GLY A 466 -3.95 -4.87 11.30
N ARG A 467 -4.03 -6.04 11.93
CA ARG A 467 -3.36 -7.25 11.45
C ARG A 467 -3.83 -7.56 10.03
N HIS A 468 -2.95 -7.40 9.03
CA HIS A 468 -3.09 -8.23 7.85
C HIS A 468 -2.57 -9.63 8.23
N PRO A 469 -3.33 -10.70 7.97
CA PRO A 469 -2.73 -12.02 7.90
C PRO A 469 -1.61 -11.91 6.88
N GLY A 470 -0.39 -12.17 7.31
CA GLY A 470 0.77 -12.15 6.40
C GLY A 470 0.44 -13.00 5.18
N ARG A 471 0.78 -12.50 4.00
CA ARG A 471 0.86 -13.33 2.79
C ARG A 471 1.63 -14.58 3.21
N PRO A 472 1.10 -15.80 3.02
CA PRO A 472 1.81 -16.99 3.46
C PRO A 472 3.20 -16.98 2.83
N ALA A 473 4.22 -17.01 3.66
CA ALA A 473 5.56 -17.30 3.18
C ALA A 473 5.46 -18.65 2.50
N HIS A 474 5.80 -18.72 1.22
CA HIS A 474 5.90 -19.99 0.49
C HIS A 474 6.99 -20.80 1.18
N HIS A 475 6.60 -21.71 2.06
CA HIS A 475 7.49 -22.72 2.57
C HIS A 475 7.80 -23.67 1.44
N GLY A 476 9.08 -23.76 1.09
CA GLY A 476 9.61 -24.78 0.23
C GLY A 476 9.23 -26.15 0.77
N THR A 477 8.73 -27.01 -0.11
CA THR A 477 8.51 -28.42 0.15
C THR A 477 9.85 -29.08 0.37
N ASP A 478 10.11 -29.52 1.59
CA ASP A 478 11.23 -30.37 1.94
C ASP A 478 11.14 -31.69 1.17
N GLY A 479 12.28 -32.05 0.59
CA GLY A 479 12.45 -33.23 -0.25
C GLY A 479 12.18 -34.52 0.47
N ALA A 480 11.39 -35.38 -0.15
CA ALA A 480 11.37 -36.81 0.09
C ALA A 480 12.09 -37.52 -1.08
N GLY A 481 13.16 -38.20 -0.78
CA GLY A 481 13.89 -39.08 -1.70
C GLY A 481 13.12 -40.35 -2.04
N PRO A 482 13.63 -41.18 -2.94
CA PRO A 482 12.87 -42.04 -3.84
C PRO A 482 12.69 -43.48 -3.32
N ASP A 483 11.57 -44.14 -3.67
CA ASP A 483 11.53 -45.52 -4.20
C ASP A 483 10.09 -46.04 -4.35
N SER A 484 9.72 -46.16 -5.64
CA SER A 484 9.07 -47.28 -6.35
C SER A 484 7.75 -47.90 -5.87
N PRO A 485 7.00 -48.60 -6.76
CA PRO A 485 6.59 -48.31 -8.13
C PRO A 485 5.06 -48.39 -8.38
N ASN A 486 4.67 -47.80 -9.50
CA ASN A 486 3.34 -47.90 -10.14
C ASN A 486 2.95 -49.38 -10.49
N PRO A 487 1.67 -49.71 -10.46
CA PRO A 487 1.12 -50.36 -11.65
C PRO A 487 -0.23 -49.77 -12.12
N SER A 488 -0.20 -49.46 -13.32
CA SER A 488 -1.13 -49.41 -14.46
C SER A 488 -2.59 -49.88 -14.29
N SER A 489 -3.40 -49.13 -14.96
CA SER A 489 -4.43 -49.47 -15.96
C SER A 489 -5.90 -49.54 -15.56
N SER A 490 -6.59 -48.79 -16.29
CA SER A 490 -7.75 -49.05 -17.16
C SER A 490 -9.17 -48.74 -16.66
N ASP A 491 -9.72 -47.81 -17.40
CA ASP A 491 -11.06 -47.86 -18.06
C ASP A 491 -12.34 -48.05 -17.27
N LYS A 492 -13.24 -47.12 -17.34
CA LYS A 492 -14.45 -47.03 -18.18
C LYS A 492 -15.51 -46.06 -17.66
N ASN A 493 -15.89 -45.21 -18.60
CA ASN A 493 -17.19 -44.53 -18.73
C ASN A 493 -18.39 -45.26 -18.14
N GLN A 494 -19.28 -44.45 -17.52
CA GLN A 494 -20.68 -44.47 -17.98
C GLN A 494 -21.49 -43.30 -17.37
N GLU A 495 -22.06 -42.52 -18.28
CA GLU A 495 -23.20 -41.62 -18.07
C GLU A 495 -24.40 -42.36 -17.52
N LYS A 496 -25.24 -41.71 -16.70
CA LYS A 496 -26.70 -41.74 -16.90
C LYS A 496 -27.43 -40.63 -16.16
N LYS A 497 -28.33 -40.10 -16.92
CA LYS A 497 -29.30 -39.04 -16.69
C LYS A 497 -30.40 -39.38 -15.68
N LEU A 498 -30.96 -38.29 -15.11
CA LEU A 498 -32.35 -37.92 -14.81
C LEU A 498 -33.29 -38.98 -14.14
N SER A 499 -33.93 -38.61 -13.06
CA SER A 499 -35.34 -38.16 -13.09
C SER A 499 -35.90 -37.91 -11.67
N THR A 500 -36.71 -36.91 -11.60
CA THR A 500 -37.73 -36.45 -10.66
C THR A 500 -38.54 -37.56 -9.94
N ASP A 501 -38.92 -37.33 -8.71
CA ASP A 501 -40.22 -37.17 -8.11
C ASP A 501 -40.43 -37.83 -6.73
N THR A 502 -40.91 -36.97 -5.82
CA THR A 502 -42.00 -37.12 -4.83
C THR A 502 -42.13 -38.27 -3.82
N HIS A 503 -42.34 -37.83 -2.60
CA HIS A 503 -43.21 -38.30 -1.52
C HIS A 503 -42.87 -39.55 -0.69
N GLY A 504 -42.92 -39.34 0.65
CA GLY A 504 -43.63 -40.25 1.52
C GLY A 504 -42.88 -40.80 2.74
N GLN A 505 -43.07 -40.16 3.84
CA GLN A 505 -43.34 -40.67 5.21
C GLN A 505 -42.87 -42.07 5.65
N HIS A 506 -42.42 -42.09 6.92
CA HIS A 506 -42.48 -43.15 7.98
C HIS A 506 -41.27 -44.08 8.17
N GLY A 507 -40.82 -44.10 9.43
CA GLY A 507 -40.45 -45.30 10.15
C GLY A 507 -39.07 -45.32 10.80
N HIS A 508 -39.06 -45.15 12.12
CA HIS A 508 -37.98 -45.52 13.06
C HIS A 508 -37.75 -47.03 13.11
N PRO A 509 -36.82 -47.55 13.89
CA PRO A 509 -35.43 -47.24 14.19
C PRO A 509 -34.51 -48.47 14.06
N VAL A 510 -33.20 -48.35 13.94
CA VAL A 510 -32.25 -49.32 14.50
C VAL A 510 -30.91 -48.64 14.78
N GLY A 511 -30.38 -48.85 15.97
CA GLY A 511 -29.21 -48.24 16.51
C GLY A 511 -27.90 -48.78 15.95
N HIS A 512 -26.89 -47.94 16.02
CA HIS A 512 -25.47 -48.34 15.95
C HIS A 512 -24.71 -47.75 17.15
N PRO A 513 -23.83 -48.54 17.77
CA PRO A 513 -22.99 -48.08 18.86
C PRO A 513 -21.65 -47.58 18.32
N GLY A 514 -21.18 -46.48 18.89
CA GLY A 514 -19.78 -46.14 18.84
C GLY A 514 -19.46 -44.72 18.39
N GLU A 515 -19.86 -43.73 19.15
CA GLU A 515 -19.29 -42.39 19.07
C GLU A 515 -18.59 -42.09 20.38
N GLY A 516 -17.27 -42.15 20.36
CA GLY A 516 -16.38 -41.56 21.35
C GLY A 516 -16.07 -40.11 21.01
N GLY A 517 -17.07 -39.25 21.03
CA GLY A 517 -16.89 -37.82 20.98
C GLY A 517 -16.64 -37.27 22.38
N LEU A 518 -15.73 -36.32 22.50
CA LEU A 518 -15.59 -35.50 23.69
C LEU A 518 -16.98 -34.98 24.09
N HIS A 519 -17.45 -35.42 25.27
CA HIS A 519 -18.73 -35.01 25.80
C HIS A 519 -18.78 -33.49 25.91
N ARG A 520 -19.69 -32.88 25.17
CA ARG A 520 -20.29 -31.61 25.53
C ARG A 520 -20.80 -31.77 26.95
N PHE A 521 -20.40 -30.89 27.86
CA PHE A 521 -21.09 -30.74 29.12
C PHE A 521 -22.53 -30.33 28.78
N GLU A 522 -23.48 -31.30 28.84
CA GLU A 522 -24.89 -31.04 28.86
C GLU A 522 -25.21 -30.69 30.30
N ASP A 523 -25.52 -29.44 30.52
CA ASP A 523 -26.56 -28.92 31.40
C ASP A 523 -26.55 -27.37 31.42
N GLU A 524 -26.79 -26.78 30.26
CA GLU A 524 -27.54 -25.54 30.18
C GLU A 524 -28.75 -25.80 29.29
N GLU A 525 -29.92 -25.63 29.88
CA GLU A 525 -31.21 -25.68 29.20
C GLU A 525 -31.11 -24.98 27.86
N ARG A 526 -31.35 -25.71 26.77
CA ARG A 526 -31.52 -25.14 25.44
C ARG A 526 -32.51 -23.99 25.54
N ARG A 527 -32.03 -22.77 25.69
CA ARG A 527 -32.83 -21.61 25.38
C ARG A 527 -33.24 -21.75 23.92
N PRO A 528 -34.54 -21.68 23.60
CA PRO A 528 -34.98 -21.74 22.20
C PRO A 528 -34.22 -20.66 21.44
N HIS A 529 -33.76 -20.99 20.24
CA HIS A 529 -33.22 -20.00 19.28
C HIS A 529 -34.29 -18.91 19.14
N ARG A 530 -34.11 -17.79 19.84
CA ARG A 530 -34.92 -16.61 19.60
C ARG A 530 -34.47 -16.06 18.25
N ASP A 531 -35.43 -15.83 17.35
CA ASP A 531 -35.23 -15.04 16.15
C ASP A 531 -34.64 -13.67 16.59
N PRO A 532 -33.51 -13.22 16.03
CA PRO A 532 -32.95 -11.92 16.36
C PRO A 532 -33.94 -10.76 16.24
N ARG A 533 -35.02 -10.98 15.47
CA ARG A 533 -36.12 -10.02 15.30
C ARG A 533 -37.07 -9.93 16.49
N ASP A 534 -37.04 -10.90 17.41
CA ASP A 534 -37.88 -10.96 18.62
C ASP A 534 -37.20 -10.37 19.87
N ALA A 535 -35.96 -9.83 19.74
CA ALA A 535 -35.21 -9.24 20.83
C ALA A 535 -35.62 -7.78 21.05
N THR A 536 -36.78 -7.56 21.65
CA THR A 536 -37.32 -6.23 21.99
C THR A 536 -36.70 -5.59 23.25
N ASP A 537 -35.78 -6.28 23.95
CA ASP A 537 -35.20 -5.82 25.22
C ASP A 537 -33.67 -6.03 25.33
N VAL A 538 -32.95 -6.13 24.21
CA VAL A 538 -31.48 -6.13 24.23
C VAL A 538 -31.00 -4.70 24.07
N ASP A 539 -30.36 -4.16 25.10
CA ASP A 539 -29.71 -2.88 25.02
C ASP A 539 -28.44 -3.01 24.14
N LEU A 540 -28.66 -2.84 22.84
CA LEU A 540 -27.61 -2.94 21.82
C LEU A 540 -26.51 -1.87 22.04
N GLU A 541 -26.89 -0.71 22.58
CA GLU A 541 -25.95 0.37 22.88
C GLU A 541 -25.03 0.01 24.06
N ALA A 542 -25.57 -0.67 25.09
CA ALA A 542 -24.75 -1.17 26.20
C ALA A 542 -23.81 -2.30 25.77
N ILE A 543 -24.25 -3.18 24.86
CA ILE A 543 -23.39 -4.24 24.31
C ILE A 543 -22.32 -3.66 23.39
N ASN A 544 -22.67 -2.65 22.60
CA ASN A 544 -21.75 -2.00 21.66
C ASN A 544 -20.73 -1.09 22.33
N ASN A 545 -20.88 -0.76 23.60
CA ASN A 545 -19.91 0.08 24.33
C ASN A 545 -18.96 -0.72 25.22
N GLN A 546 -18.99 -2.06 25.18
CA GLN A 546 -18.10 -2.91 25.97
C GLN A 546 -16.93 -3.43 25.13
N TYR A 547 -15.72 -3.25 25.66
CA TYR A 547 -14.51 -3.86 25.09
C TYR A 547 -14.27 -5.20 25.80
N HIS A 548 -14.09 -6.26 25.01
CA HIS A 548 -13.72 -7.56 25.54
C HIS A 548 -12.35 -7.97 24.97
N TYR A 549 -11.48 -8.46 25.84
CA TYR A 549 -10.28 -9.13 25.40
C TYR A 549 -10.55 -10.60 25.14
N THR A 550 -9.95 -11.14 24.12
CA THR A 550 -10.02 -12.56 23.80
C THR A 550 -8.62 -13.14 23.70
N LEU A 551 -8.41 -14.32 24.27
CA LEU A 551 -7.13 -15.02 24.22
C LEU A 551 -7.34 -16.41 23.58
N TYR A 552 -6.66 -16.62 22.47
CA TYR A 552 -6.51 -17.93 21.86
C TYR A 552 -5.15 -18.50 22.22
N SER A 553 -5.11 -19.69 22.81
CA SER A 553 -3.84 -20.36 23.14
C SER A 553 -3.83 -21.76 22.55
N VAL A 554 -2.78 -22.05 21.80
CA VAL A 554 -2.59 -23.32 21.10
C VAL A 554 -1.44 -24.08 21.74
N PHE A 555 -1.67 -25.36 21.98
CA PHE A 555 -0.72 -26.23 22.65
C PHE A 555 -0.56 -27.54 21.86
N ARG A 556 0.64 -28.14 21.98
CA ARG A 556 0.84 -29.53 21.59
C ARG A 556 1.06 -30.43 22.80
N LEU A 557 0.74 -31.70 22.65
CA LEU A 557 1.01 -32.72 23.64
C LEU A 557 2.49 -33.15 23.58
N THR A 558 3.18 -33.04 24.70
CA THR A 558 4.58 -33.50 24.82
C THR A 558 4.69 -35.00 25.12
N ARG A 559 3.59 -35.60 25.53
CA ARG A 559 3.47 -37.03 25.87
C ARG A 559 2.01 -37.45 25.76
N PRO A 560 1.72 -38.75 25.54
CA PRO A 560 0.36 -39.25 25.48
C PRO A 560 -0.42 -38.97 26.77
N LEU A 561 -1.70 -38.61 26.63
CA LEU A 561 -2.65 -38.54 27.74
C LEU A 561 -2.86 -39.95 28.33
N PRO A 562 -3.41 -40.07 29.57
CA PRO A 562 -3.76 -41.36 30.16
C PRO A 562 -4.56 -42.24 29.21
N ALA A 563 -4.27 -43.55 29.16
CA ALA A 563 -4.93 -44.48 28.25
C ALA A 563 -6.41 -44.73 28.64
N SER A 564 -6.73 -44.66 29.92
CA SER A 564 -8.06 -44.83 30.45
C SER A 564 -8.94 -43.61 30.19
N GLN A 565 -10.11 -43.79 29.62
CA GLN A 565 -11.04 -42.71 29.35
C GLN A 565 -11.48 -41.97 30.63
N PRO A 566 -11.84 -42.64 31.75
CA PRO A 566 -12.19 -41.95 32.98
C PRO A 566 -11.05 -41.07 33.55
N GLU A 567 -9.80 -41.54 33.43
CA GLU A 567 -8.64 -40.74 33.88
C GLU A 567 -8.42 -39.49 33.00
N ARG A 568 -8.67 -39.61 31.69
CA ARG A 568 -8.64 -38.45 30.79
C ARG A 568 -9.71 -37.42 31.10
N GLU A 569 -10.95 -37.88 31.29
CA GLU A 569 -12.09 -37.03 31.63
C GLU A 569 -11.86 -36.32 32.97
N GLN A 570 -11.37 -37.05 33.99
CA GLN A 570 -11.00 -36.45 35.26
C GLN A 570 -9.91 -35.39 35.09
N LEU A 571 -8.83 -35.70 34.38
CA LEU A 571 -7.71 -34.79 34.14
C LEU A 571 -8.16 -33.49 33.44
N LEU A 572 -9.00 -33.61 32.41
CA LEU A 572 -9.53 -32.48 31.66
C LEU A 572 -10.50 -31.67 32.53
N GLY A 573 -11.44 -32.32 33.22
CA GLY A 573 -12.44 -31.65 34.06
C GLY A 573 -11.81 -30.90 35.25
N GLU A 574 -10.86 -31.52 35.95
CA GLU A 574 -10.17 -30.87 37.09
C GLU A 574 -9.36 -29.65 36.59
N SER A 575 -8.73 -29.75 35.40
CA SER A 575 -7.94 -28.66 34.86
C SER A 575 -8.81 -27.52 34.32
N ALA A 576 -9.93 -27.82 33.68
CA ALA A 576 -10.89 -26.83 33.24
C ALA A 576 -11.51 -26.07 34.42
N ASN A 577 -11.98 -26.78 35.45
CA ASN A 577 -12.52 -26.18 36.67
C ASN A 577 -11.47 -25.30 37.39
N PHE A 578 -10.19 -25.71 37.39
CA PHE A 578 -9.13 -24.91 37.99
C PHE A 578 -8.87 -23.60 37.22
N VAL A 579 -8.97 -23.62 35.89
CA VAL A 579 -8.86 -22.42 35.05
C VAL A 579 -10.07 -21.50 35.28
N GLU A 580 -11.26 -22.03 35.23
CA GLU A 580 -12.52 -21.27 35.36
C GLU A 580 -12.74 -20.68 36.75
N ALA A 581 -12.16 -21.31 37.80
CA ALA A 581 -12.13 -20.73 39.14
C ALA A 581 -11.38 -19.38 39.23
N GLY A 582 -10.63 -18.99 38.22
CA GLY A 582 -10.05 -17.67 38.04
C GLY A 582 -11.01 -16.58 37.58
N GLY A 583 -12.27 -16.94 37.25
CA GLY A 583 -13.30 -16.00 36.81
C GLY A 583 -13.36 -15.77 35.30
N VAL A 584 -12.44 -16.38 34.53
CA VAL A 584 -12.40 -16.23 33.08
C VAL A 584 -13.59 -16.89 32.39
N THR A 585 -14.12 -16.28 31.34
CA THR A 585 -15.10 -16.91 30.47
C THR A 585 -14.40 -17.79 29.45
N THR A 586 -14.59 -19.12 29.54
CA THR A 586 -14.07 -20.07 28.55
C THR A 586 -15.08 -20.26 27.43
N ARG A 587 -14.75 -19.86 26.22
CA ARG A 587 -15.60 -20.04 25.02
C ARG A 587 -15.50 -21.44 24.45
N GLY A 588 -14.38 -22.11 24.61
CA GLY A 588 -14.24 -23.49 24.18
C GLY A 588 -12.84 -24.06 24.32
N TRP A 589 -12.84 -25.40 24.34
CA TRP A 589 -11.67 -26.25 24.21
C TRP A 589 -11.83 -27.04 22.92
N TYR A 590 -10.85 -26.95 22.02
CA TYR A 590 -10.96 -27.51 20.68
C TYR A 590 -9.81 -28.47 20.43
N ASP A 591 -10.17 -29.68 20.00
CA ASP A 591 -9.19 -30.61 19.42
C ASP A 591 -8.81 -30.09 18.03
N VAL A 592 -7.57 -29.74 17.86
CA VAL A 592 -6.98 -29.26 16.59
C VAL A 592 -5.96 -30.24 16.03
N GLY A 593 -5.83 -31.42 16.66
CA GLY A 593 -4.99 -32.50 16.17
C GLY A 593 -5.38 -32.91 14.76
N GLY A 594 -4.42 -33.02 13.87
CA GLY A 594 -4.64 -33.31 12.44
C GLY A 594 -5.08 -32.13 11.58
N LEU A 595 -5.49 -31.00 12.18
CA LEU A 595 -5.72 -29.74 11.44
C LEU A 595 -4.43 -28.95 11.29
N ARG A 596 -3.49 -29.19 12.22
CA ARG A 596 -2.18 -28.56 12.25
C ARG A 596 -1.15 -29.57 12.75
N ALA A 597 0.00 -29.67 12.07
CA ALA A 597 1.01 -30.70 12.36
C ALA A 597 1.70 -30.54 13.73
N ASP A 598 1.69 -29.36 14.30
CA ASP A 598 2.41 -28.97 15.50
C ASP A 598 1.48 -28.59 16.67
N ALA A 599 0.18 -28.89 16.58
CA ALA A 599 -0.80 -28.50 17.58
C ALA A 599 -1.86 -29.58 17.82
N ASP A 600 -2.27 -29.74 19.08
CA ASP A 600 -3.27 -30.73 19.49
C ASP A 600 -4.47 -30.08 20.20
N LEU A 601 -4.27 -28.98 20.92
CA LEU A 601 -5.31 -28.31 21.71
C LEU A 601 -5.31 -26.82 21.46
N LEU A 602 -6.50 -26.23 21.22
CA LEU A 602 -6.74 -24.80 21.26
C LEU A 602 -7.72 -24.48 22.38
N VAL A 603 -7.42 -23.47 23.18
CA VAL A 603 -8.33 -22.94 24.20
C VAL A 603 -8.65 -21.49 23.87
N TRP A 604 -9.93 -21.13 23.95
CA TRP A 604 -10.42 -19.78 23.68
C TRP A 604 -11.07 -19.21 24.94
N TRP A 605 -10.46 -18.11 25.45
CA TRP A 605 -10.96 -17.35 26.60
C TRP A 605 -11.41 -15.96 26.22
N LEU A 606 -12.32 -15.39 27.00
CA LEU A 606 -12.85 -14.05 26.87
C LEU A 606 -12.98 -13.40 28.25
N ASP A 607 -12.54 -12.14 28.40
CA ASP A 607 -12.75 -11.32 29.60
C ASP A 607 -12.59 -9.82 29.28
N ASP A 608 -13.11 -8.96 30.16
CA ASP A 608 -12.97 -7.51 30.07
C ASP A 608 -11.61 -7.04 30.61
N ASP A 609 -10.92 -7.89 31.34
CA ASP A 609 -9.63 -7.65 31.92
C ASP A 609 -8.55 -8.59 31.32
N PRO A 610 -7.54 -8.05 30.64
CA PRO A 610 -6.47 -8.86 30.07
C PRO A 610 -5.63 -9.60 31.14
N GLU A 611 -5.60 -9.13 32.40
CA GLU A 611 -4.90 -9.83 33.49
C GLU A 611 -5.60 -11.13 33.86
N VAL A 612 -6.95 -11.19 33.80
CA VAL A 612 -7.73 -12.42 34.00
C VAL A 612 -7.42 -13.44 32.92
N LEU A 613 -7.27 -13.01 31.67
CA LEU A 613 -6.88 -13.90 30.57
C LEU A 613 -5.46 -14.45 30.75
N GLN A 614 -4.53 -13.61 31.22
CA GLN A 614 -3.17 -14.04 31.54
C GLN A 614 -3.15 -15.03 32.71
N ASP A 615 -3.94 -14.79 33.76
CA ASP A 615 -4.08 -15.72 34.90
C ASP A 615 -4.66 -17.06 34.43
N ALA A 616 -5.68 -17.07 33.57
CA ALA A 616 -6.25 -18.29 32.98
C ALA A 616 -5.19 -19.12 32.24
N TYR A 617 -4.34 -18.46 31.44
CA TYR A 617 -3.21 -19.12 30.79
C TYR A 617 -2.23 -19.73 31.82
N HIS A 618 -1.86 -18.98 32.86
CA HIS A 618 -0.97 -19.46 33.90
C HIS A 618 -1.58 -20.60 34.70
N ARG A 619 -2.87 -20.54 35.02
CA ARG A 619 -3.61 -21.63 35.69
C ARG A 619 -3.61 -22.89 34.83
N LEU A 620 -3.90 -22.78 33.51
CA LEU A 620 -3.80 -23.94 32.64
C LEU A 620 -2.41 -24.54 32.65
N ARG A 621 -1.37 -23.72 32.52
CA ARG A 621 0.02 -24.18 32.55
C ARG A 621 0.41 -24.81 33.90
N GLY A 622 -0.17 -24.33 35.02
CA GLY A 622 0.02 -24.86 36.37
C GLY A 622 -0.82 -26.10 36.70
N SER A 623 -1.84 -26.41 35.90
CA SER A 623 -2.76 -27.54 36.14
C SER A 623 -2.12 -28.91 35.90
N ALA A 624 -2.85 -29.96 36.25
CA ALA A 624 -2.42 -31.33 35.96
C ALA A 624 -2.31 -31.58 34.43
N LEU A 625 -3.23 -31.04 33.63
CA LEU A 625 -3.18 -31.10 32.16
C LEU A 625 -2.00 -30.29 31.60
N GLY A 626 -1.68 -29.14 32.20
CA GLY A 626 -0.57 -28.29 31.76
C GLY A 626 0.78 -28.96 31.72
N ARG A 627 0.98 -30.06 32.50
CA ARG A 627 2.18 -30.91 32.46
C ARG A 627 2.33 -31.75 31.20
N TYR A 628 1.27 -31.88 30.41
CA TYR A 628 1.25 -32.58 29.14
C TYR A 628 1.37 -31.62 27.96
N LEU A 629 1.18 -30.31 28.19
CA LEU A 629 1.06 -29.29 27.17
C LEU A 629 2.33 -28.47 27.03
N GLU A 630 2.74 -28.25 25.80
CA GLU A 630 3.75 -27.27 25.40
C GLU A 630 3.07 -26.17 24.60
N PRO A 631 3.25 -24.89 24.94
CA PRO A 631 2.66 -23.81 24.17
C PRO A 631 3.31 -23.72 22.78
N VAL A 632 2.48 -23.68 21.76
CA VAL A 632 2.90 -23.49 20.36
C VAL A 632 2.71 -22.04 19.97
N TRP A 633 1.55 -21.48 20.34
CA TRP A 633 1.18 -20.13 19.93
C TRP A 633 0.09 -19.58 20.84
N SER A 634 0.12 -18.28 21.14
CA SER A 634 -0.96 -17.58 21.80
C SER A 634 -1.17 -16.22 21.16
N CYS A 635 -2.42 -15.80 21.05
CA CYS A 635 -2.81 -14.51 20.53
C CYS A 635 -3.91 -13.89 21.40
N MET A 636 -3.66 -12.67 21.88
CA MET A 636 -4.67 -11.85 22.49
C MET A 636 -5.27 -10.91 21.44
N GLY A 637 -6.59 -10.89 21.34
CA GLY A 637 -7.36 -9.97 20.50
C GLY A 637 -8.17 -9.02 21.38
N LEU A 638 -8.41 -7.82 20.89
CA LEU A 638 -9.39 -6.90 21.44
C LEU A 638 -10.65 -7.00 20.57
N HIS A 639 -11.76 -7.41 21.17
CA HIS A 639 -13.06 -7.36 20.53
C HIS A 639 -13.60 -5.96 20.76
N THR A 640 -13.62 -5.16 19.70
CA THR A 640 -14.38 -3.92 19.68
C THR A 640 -15.83 -4.23 19.36
N PRO A 641 -16.79 -3.50 19.95
CA PRO A 641 -18.19 -3.67 19.64
C PRO A 641 -18.44 -3.61 18.14
N ALA A 642 -19.33 -4.47 17.64
CA ALA A 642 -19.75 -4.40 16.24
C ALA A 642 -20.59 -3.12 16.07
N GLU A 643 -20.09 -2.16 15.32
CA GLU A 643 -20.89 -1.02 14.86
C GLU A 643 -21.88 -1.54 13.81
N PHE A 644 -23.09 -1.87 14.27
CA PHE A 644 -24.25 -2.05 13.40
C PHE A 644 -24.96 -0.71 13.30
N ASN A 645 -24.77 0.00 12.20
CA ASN A 645 -25.67 1.07 11.73
C ASN A 645 -26.29 0.62 10.43
#